data_7531a13098714cfd4b6815f4b5268672
#
_entry.id   7531a13098714cfd4b6815f4b5268672
#
_cell.length_a   1.000
_cell.length_b   1.000
_cell.length_c   1.000
_cell.angle_alpha   90.00
_cell.angle_beta   90.00
_cell.angle_gamma   90.00
#
_symmetry.space_group_name_H-M   'P 1'
#
loop_
_entity.id
_entity.type
_entity.pdbx_description
1 polymer ?
#
loop_
_entity_poly.entity_id
_entity_poly.type
_entity_poly.pdbx_seq_one_letter_code
_entity_poly.pdbx_strand_id
1 'polypeptide(L)'
;MKFRLESTYKPSGDQPGAIEGLCEALSQGVGDVTLLGVTGSGKTFTMANVIERLQRPALILSHNKTLAAQLYGEFKSFFPSNAVEYFVSYYDYYQPEAYLPTTDTYIEKDLSINDQIDKLRLSAASALMSGRRDVIVVSSVSCLYGIGNPEDFHAQSVVVKRGEQRSLTRLLYHLVDANYSRTEVDFKRGTFRVRGDTVDVFLGGSDEAVRIEFFGDEIDSLSLIDPLTGAHIESLDEVPIFPATNFVTTRERGIKAVSMIQDDLKKQTDYFNEIGKGLEAKRLQQRVENDLEMIKEMGYCPGIENYSRYLDGRQPGQRPFCLIDYFPKDFITFIDESHVTIPQIRAMYGGDHARKSVLIEYGFRLPAASDNRPLTFDEFNSITGQKVYVSATPSDYELERSDGLVVEQVVRPTGLLDPPIEVRPTKNQVDDLVEEIRKRAEKDERVLVTTLTKRMAEELTDYLDKIDIRVRYIHSDVDTGERVEIIEDFKNGLFDVLVGVNLLREGLDIPTVSLVAILDADKEGFLRSGRALTQTAGRAARNVNGLVIMYADTVTESMDQTIRETNRRRTKQIEYNKLHHITPKQVEVKRNILVSELYGESDKAVNPRVKNGPSGRVSAADSVSDPTYIPNPSELGRGTVSVGLGHDSKREGNTAYVDGFVKADLAAVLQDPVIRSMSREQIQKTIAEDKRRMEKSAADLDFSEAARYRDEMWALQEYLKVWKD
;
A
#
# COMPACT_ATOMS: atom_id res chain seq x y z
N MET A 1 1.60 31.01 6.64
CA MET A 1 1.33 31.21 5.20
C MET A 1 -0.13 30.88 4.93
N LYS A 2 -0.70 31.32 3.79
CA LYS A 2 -2.06 30.99 3.35
C LYS A 2 -2.01 30.03 2.18
N PHE A 3 -3.00 29.17 2.08
CA PHE A 3 -3.18 28.35 0.88
C PHE A 3 -3.46 29.24 -0.33
N ARG A 4 -2.77 28.95 -1.42
CA ARG A 4 -2.93 29.60 -2.71
C ARG A 4 -3.06 28.56 -3.79
N LEU A 5 -4.27 28.43 -4.33
CA LEU A 5 -4.56 27.51 -5.43
C LEU A 5 -4.04 28.07 -6.76
N GLU A 6 -3.15 27.34 -7.41
CA GLU A 6 -2.63 27.66 -8.73
C GLU A 6 -3.17 26.64 -9.74
N SER A 7 -4.07 27.08 -10.62
CA SER A 7 -4.66 26.22 -11.63
C SER A 7 -5.06 27.00 -12.87
N THR A 8 -4.90 26.37 -14.03
CA THR A 8 -5.45 26.84 -15.30
C THR A 8 -6.96 26.56 -15.43
N TYR A 9 -7.48 25.66 -14.58
CA TYR A 9 -8.89 25.29 -14.55
C TYR A 9 -9.70 26.24 -13.66
N LYS A 10 -10.97 26.44 -14.04
CA LYS A 10 -11.96 27.12 -13.19
C LYS A 10 -13.07 26.12 -12.83
N PRO A 11 -13.66 26.26 -11.63
CA PRO A 11 -14.79 25.42 -11.25
C PRO A 11 -15.92 25.49 -12.28
N SER A 12 -16.42 24.35 -12.72
CA SER A 12 -17.45 24.21 -13.74
C SER A 12 -18.34 23.00 -13.46
N GLY A 13 -19.43 22.85 -14.17
CA GLY A 13 -20.43 21.81 -13.89
C GLY A 13 -21.10 22.00 -12.54
N ASP A 14 -21.16 20.96 -11.76
CA ASP A 14 -21.68 20.98 -10.39
C ASP A 14 -20.62 21.48 -9.36
N GLN A 15 -19.36 21.69 -9.76
CA GLN A 15 -18.28 22.06 -8.85
C GLN A 15 -18.54 23.37 -8.07
N PRO A 16 -19.02 24.48 -8.69
CA PRO A 16 -19.27 25.69 -7.93
C PRO A 16 -20.25 25.48 -6.77
N GLY A 17 -21.37 24.81 -7.04
CA GLY A 17 -22.37 24.49 -6.01
C GLY A 17 -21.86 23.51 -4.97
N ALA A 18 -21.06 22.53 -5.38
CA ALA A 18 -20.45 21.58 -4.45
C ALA A 18 -19.43 22.26 -3.52
N ILE A 19 -18.58 23.14 -4.04
CA ILE A 19 -17.62 23.92 -3.25
C ILE A 19 -18.36 24.81 -2.24
N GLU A 20 -19.40 25.51 -2.70
CA GLU A 20 -20.21 26.40 -1.84
C GLU A 20 -20.90 25.63 -0.72
N GLY A 21 -21.60 24.54 -1.06
CA GLY A 21 -22.30 23.70 -0.08
C GLY A 21 -21.37 23.06 0.95
N LEU A 22 -20.19 22.54 0.52
CA LEU A 22 -19.18 22.01 1.46
C LEU A 22 -18.60 23.09 2.36
N CYS A 23 -18.25 24.26 1.81
CA CYS A 23 -17.72 25.37 2.61
C CYS A 23 -18.75 25.90 3.60
N GLU A 24 -20.00 26.00 3.23
CA GLU A 24 -21.09 26.44 4.10
C GLU A 24 -21.28 25.44 5.26
N ALA A 25 -21.45 24.15 4.96
CA ALA A 25 -21.61 23.11 5.97
C ALA A 25 -20.44 23.07 6.97
N LEU A 26 -19.19 23.08 6.47
CA LEU A 26 -18.00 23.06 7.32
C LEU A 26 -17.85 24.35 8.14
N SER A 27 -18.22 25.52 7.60
CA SER A 27 -18.20 26.80 8.34
C SER A 27 -19.27 26.88 9.42
N GLN A 28 -20.40 26.22 9.23
CA GLN A 28 -21.47 26.09 10.23
C GLN A 28 -21.17 25.07 11.31
N GLY A 29 -20.03 24.36 11.23
CA GLY A 29 -19.60 23.39 12.23
C GLY A 29 -20.21 22.00 12.06
N VAL A 30 -20.78 21.68 10.89
CA VAL A 30 -21.26 20.33 10.58
C VAL A 30 -20.09 19.33 10.67
N GLY A 31 -20.27 18.28 11.45
CA GLY A 31 -19.19 17.31 11.73
C GLY A 31 -18.87 16.41 10.57
N ASP A 32 -19.89 15.95 9.84
CA ASP A 32 -19.78 14.94 8.78
C ASP A 32 -20.60 15.34 7.56
N VAL A 33 -20.00 15.37 6.38
CA VAL A 33 -20.65 15.73 5.08
C VAL A 33 -20.24 14.72 4.02
N THR A 34 -21.17 14.34 3.14
CA THR A 34 -20.88 13.44 2.02
C THR A 34 -20.81 14.20 0.70
N LEU A 35 -19.69 14.10 -0.03
CA LEU A 35 -19.56 14.52 -1.42
C LEU A 35 -19.77 13.31 -2.34
N LEU A 36 -20.94 13.23 -2.96
CA LEU A 36 -21.22 12.24 -4.00
C LEU A 36 -20.68 12.76 -5.34
N GLY A 37 -19.47 12.31 -5.69
CA GLY A 37 -18.81 12.76 -6.90
C GLY A 37 -18.49 11.61 -7.85
N VAL A 38 -19.06 11.64 -9.07
CA VAL A 38 -18.79 10.59 -10.07
C VAL A 38 -17.34 10.61 -10.55
N THR A 39 -16.88 9.51 -11.13
CA THR A 39 -15.54 9.43 -11.74
C THR A 39 -15.40 10.48 -12.85
N GLY A 40 -14.33 11.26 -12.82
CA GLY A 40 -14.06 12.31 -13.82
C GLY A 40 -14.82 13.62 -13.60
N SER A 41 -15.56 13.79 -12.49
CA SER A 41 -16.21 15.08 -12.16
C SER A 41 -15.23 16.11 -11.57
N GLY A 42 -13.98 15.74 -11.29
CA GLY A 42 -12.97 16.62 -10.70
C GLY A 42 -13.08 16.77 -9.18
N LYS A 43 -13.37 15.70 -8.46
CA LYS A 43 -13.45 15.67 -6.98
C LYS A 43 -12.22 16.30 -6.31
N THR A 44 -11.01 15.95 -6.76
CA THR A 44 -9.75 16.49 -6.22
C THR A 44 -9.69 18.02 -6.34
N PHE A 45 -10.10 18.56 -7.48
CA PHE A 45 -10.15 20.01 -7.69
C PHE A 45 -11.18 20.70 -6.80
N THR A 46 -12.32 20.05 -6.55
CA THR A 46 -13.34 20.53 -5.58
C THR A 46 -12.76 20.56 -4.17
N MET A 47 -12.09 19.48 -3.71
CA MET A 47 -11.41 19.44 -2.41
C MET A 47 -10.35 20.57 -2.29
N ALA A 48 -9.55 20.77 -3.33
CA ALA A 48 -8.53 21.84 -3.37
C ALA A 48 -9.15 23.25 -3.20
N ASN A 49 -10.26 23.54 -3.89
CA ASN A 49 -10.98 24.80 -3.74
C ASN A 49 -11.59 24.98 -2.34
N VAL A 50 -12.09 23.91 -1.72
CA VAL A 50 -12.61 23.94 -0.35
C VAL A 50 -11.48 24.26 0.64
N ILE A 51 -10.32 23.61 0.50
CA ILE A 51 -9.14 23.87 1.33
C ILE A 51 -8.67 25.33 1.19
N GLU A 52 -8.57 25.84 -0.04
CA GLU A 52 -8.20 27.24 -0.28
C GLU A 52 -9.18 28.22 0.37
N ARG A 53 -10.50 27.98 0.22
CA ARG A 53 -11.51 28.88 0.79
C ARG A 53 -11.53 28.88 2.31
N LEU A 54 -11.38 27.72 2.93
CA LEU A 54 -11.45 27.56 4.40
C LEU A 54 -10.13 27.88 5.10
N GLN A 55 -8.99 27.86 4.39
CA GLN A 55 -7.66 28.18 4.95
C GLN A 55 -7.30 27.37 6.19
N ARG A 56 -7.65 26.06 6.20
CA ARG A 56 -7.42 25.15 7.32
C ARG A 56 -6.55 23.99 6.86
N PRO A 57 -5.65 23.47 7.71
CA PRO A 57 -4.88 22.26 7.42
C PRO A 57 -5.79 21.11 7.05
N ALA A 58 -5.34 20.25 6.16
CA ALA A 58 -6.16 19.15 5.63
C ALA A 58 -5.41 17.82 5.66
N LEU A 59 -6.12 16.78 6.13
CA LEU A 59 -5.71 15.38 6.00
C LEU A 59 -6.55 14.73 4.91
N ILE A 60 -5.91 14.14 3.91
CA ILE A 60 -6.56 13.43 2.82
C ILE A 60 -6.23 11.95 2.94
N LEU A 61 -7.23 11.14 3.26
CA LEU A 61 -7.09 9.70 3.44
C LEU A 61 -7.48 8.95 2.18
N SER A 62 -6.62 8.03 1.76
CA SER A 62 -6.85 7.12 0.65
C SER A 62 -6.60 5.67 1.09
N HIS A 63 -7.31 4.71 0.48
CA HIS A 63 -7.25 3.31 0.86
C HIS A 63 -5.99 2.57 0.38
N ASN A 64 -5.23 3.10 -0.56
CA ASN A 64 -3.98 2.49 -1.04
C ASN A 64 -2.88 3.51 -1.37
N LYS A 65 -1.63 3.02 -1.48
CA LYS A 65 -0.44 3.84 -1.75
C LYS A 65 -0.49 4.52 -3.13
N THR A 66 -0.94 3.80 -4.15
CA THR A 66 -0.95 4.29 -5.54
C THR A 66 -1.91 5.46 -5.73
N LEU A 67 -3.13 5.33 -5.19
CA LEU A 67 -4.11 6.42 -5.23
C LEU A 67 -3.65 7.61 -4.37
N ALA A 68 -3.06 7.35 -3.20
CA ALA A 68 -2.47 8.40 -2.38
C ALA A 68 -1.34 9.15 -3.13
N ALA A 69 -0.47 8.44 -3.88
CA ALA A 69 0.57 9.07 -4.70
C ALA A 69 -0.02 9.92 -5.84
N GLN A 70 -1.08 9.44 -6.49
CA GLN A 70 -1.79 10.22 -7.50
C GLN A 70 -2.37 11.51 -6.90
N LEU A 71 -3.09 11.42 -5.77
CA LEU A 71 -3.65 12.57 -5.08
C LEU A 71 -2.55 13.55 -4.63
N TYR A 72 -1.46 13.03 -4.09
CA TYR A 72 -0.30 13.85 -3.72
C TYR A 72 0.22 14.66 -4.90
N GLY A 73 0.41 14.03 -6.06
CA GLY A 73 0.85 14.71 -7.28
C GLY A 73 -0.13 15.78 -7.76
N GLU A 74 -1.45 15.48 -7.72
CA GLU A 74 -2.51 16.43 -8.06
C GLU A 74 -2.50 17.65 -7.11
N PHE A 75 -2.48 17.41 -5.77
CA PHE A 75 -2.44 18.50 -4.78
C PHE A 75 -1.14 19.31 -4.85
N LYS A 76 0.01 18.65 -5.09
CA LYS A 76 1.29 19.35 -5.27
C LYS A 76 1.26 20.29 -6.48
N SER A 77 0.56 19.89 -7.56
CA SER A 77 0.38 20.74 -8.74
C SER A 77 -0.57 21.91 -8.49
N PHE A 78 -1.58 21.73 -7.62
CA PHE A 78 -2.52 22.80 -7.25
C PHE A 78 -1.97 23.75 -6.20
N PHE A 79 -1.06 23.32 -5.38
CA PHE A 79 -0.47 24.11 -4.28
C PHE A 79 1.07 24.07 -4.30
N PRO A 80 1.72 24.54 -5.39
CA PRO A 80 3.18 24.44 -5.55
C PRO A 80 3.96 25.21 -4.48
N SER A 81 3.37 26.27 -3.91
CA SER A 81 3.98 27.14 -2.92
C SER A 81 3.65 26.77 -1.46
N ASN A 82 2.78 25.78 -1.24
CA ASN A 82 2.34 25.35 0.09
C ASN A 82 2.93 23.97 0.46
N ALA A 83 2.85 23.61 1.73
CA ALA A 83 3.31 22.31 2.20
C ALA A 83 2.30 21.23 1.84
N VAL A 84 2.57 20.50 0.78
CA VAL A 84 1.85 19.28 0.43
C VAL A 84 2.76 18.11 0.72
N GLU A 85 2.36 17.26 1.65
CA GLU A 85 3.15 16.19 2.24
C GLU A 85 2.54 14.82 1.94
N TYR A 86 3.41 13.79 1.95
CA TYR A 86 3.02 12.41 1.63
C TYR A 86 3.32 11.49 2.81
N PHE A 87 2.31 10.75 3.29
CA PHE A 87 2.46 9.90 4.46
C PHE A 87 1.82 8.53 4.25
N VAL A 88 2.59 7.58 3.76
CA VAL A 88 2.14 6.18 3.54
C VAL A 88 3.06 5.20 4.27
N SER A 89 2.77 3.90 4.20
CA SER A 89 3.69 2.89 4.73
C SER A 89 5.03 2.94 3.98
N TYR A 90 6.11 3.04 4.74
CA TYR A 90 7.48 3.15 4.21
C TYR A 90 8.14 1.79 3.92
N TYR A 91 7.40 0.70 4.04
CA TYR A 91 7.89 -0.63 3.69
C TYR A 91 7.65 -0.92 2.20
N ASP A 92 8.70 -1.32 1.47
CA ASP A 92 8.57 -1.92 0.14
C ASP A 92 8.13 -3.38 0.29
N TYR A 93 8.73 -4.07 1.26
CA TYR A 93 8.34 -5.40 1.69
C TYR A 93 8.08 -5.41 3.21
N TYR A 94 7.06 -6.13 3.66
CA TYR A 94 6.74 -6.27 5.07
C TYR A 94 6.11 -7.61 5.40
N GLN A 95 6.85 -8.46 6.09
CA GLN A 95 6.34 -9.67 6.74
C GLN A 95 6.20 -9.41 8.24
N PRO A 96 4.97 -9.38 8.78
CA PRO A 96 4.78 -9.18 10.21
C PRO A 96 5.22 -10.42 10.99
N GLU A 97 5.80 -10.19 12.17
CA GLU A 97 6.06 -11.25 13.14
C GLU A 97 4.75 -11.97 13.49
N ALA A 98 4.74 -13.30 13.44
CA ALA A 98 3.59 -14.11 13.77
C ALA A 98 3.99 -15.45 14.38
N TYR A 99 3.06 -16.10 15.07
CA TYR A 99 3.22 -17.46 15.54
C TYR A 99 1.98 -18.27 15.21
N LEU A 100 2.19 -19.47 14.65
CA LEU A 100 1.14 -20.42 14.29
C LEU A 100 1.16 -21.58 15.29
N PRO A 101 0.28 -21.59 16.32
CA PRO A 101 0.31 -22.61 17.36
C PRO A 101 0.05 -24.03 16.85
N THR A 102 -0.71 -24.19 15.76
CA THR A 102 -1.05 -25.48 15.17
C THR A 102 0.13 -26.23 14.57
N THR A 103 1.13 -25.49 14.08
CA THR A 103 2.33 -26.05 13.44
C THR A 103 3.62 -25.74 14.24
N ASP A 104 3.48 -25.10 15.41
CA ASP A 104 4.62 -24.59 16.23
C ASP A 104 5.62 -23.75 15.38
N THR A 105 5.09 -22.95 14.44
CA THR A 105 5.90 -22.19 13.50
C THR A 105 5.95 -20.72 13.90
N TYR A 106 7.16 -20.24 14.20
CA TYR A 106 7.43 -18.82 14.42
C TYR A 106 7.89 -18.19 13.11
N ILE A 107 7.18 -17.15 12.69
CA ILE A 107 7.49 -16.33 11.52
C ILE A 107 8.19 -15.07 12.02
N GLU A 108 9.45 -14.92 11.68
CA GLU A 108 10.23 -13.75 12.05
C GLU A 108 9.76 -12.52 11.25
N LYS A 109 9.85 -11.34 11.87
CA LYS A 109 9.59 -10.07 11.19
C LYS A 109 10.67 -9.83 10.15
N ASP A 110 10.26 -9.63 8.89
CA ASP A 110 11.13 -9.24 7.79
C ASP A 110 10.59 -7.99 7.11
N LEU A 111 11.47 -7.07 6.71
CA LEU A 111 11.07 -5.81 6.13
C LEU A 111 12.18 -5.16 5.29
N SER A 112 11.77 -4.45 4.27
CA SER A 112 12.60 -3.53 3.50
C SER A 112 12.02 -2.12 3.58
N ILE A 113 12.85 -1.15 3.92
CA ILE A 113 12.44 0.25 4.10
C ILE A 113 12.77 1.03 2.83
N ASN A 114 11.80 1.82 2.38
CA ASN A 114 11.98 2.80 1.32
C ASN A 114 12.43 4.15 1.93
N ASP A 115 13.70 4.50 1.73
CA ASP A 115 14.31 5.71 2.30
C ASP A 115 13.64 7.01 1.80
N GLN A 116 13.10 7.03 0.58
CA GLN A 116 12.40 8.19 0.05
C GLN A 116 11.06 8.40 0.73
N ILE A 117 10.30 7.31 0.96
CA ILE A 117 9.03 7.39 1.67
C ILE A 117 9.27 7.74 3.15
N ASP A 118 10.32 7.21 3.79
CA ASP A 118 10.67 7.56 5.17
C ASP A 118 11.00 9.05 5.31
N LYS A 119 11.78 9.60 4.38
CA LYS A 119 12.03 11.05 4.27
C LYS A 119 10.72 11.86 4.21
N LEU A 120 9.78 11.46 3.34
CA LEU A 120 8.51 12.17 3.16
C LEU A 120 7.63 12.10 4.42
N ARG A 121 7.68 10.98 5.15
CA ARG A 121 6.99 10.85 6.43
C ARG A 121 7.53 11.80 7.49
N LEU A 122 8.85 11.93 7.55
CA LEU A 122 9.51 12.84 8.46
C LEU A 122 9.27 14.30 8.07
N SER A 123 9.25 14.60 6.75
CA SER A 123 8.85 15.91 6.21
C SER A 123 7.44 16.30 6.68
N ALA A 124 6.48 15.36 6.57
CA ALA A 124 5.09 15.59 7.01
C ALA A 124 4.99 15.92 8.51
N ALA A 125 5.68 15.15 9.36
CA ALA A 125 5.73 15.42 10.81
C ALA A 125 6.34 16.79 11.10
N SER A 126 7.46 17.13 10.45
CA SER A 126 8.17 18.40 10.59
C SER A 126 7.32 19.59 10.11
N ALA A 127 6.63 19.45 8.97
CA ALA A 127 5.75 20.50 8.46
C ALA A 127 4.60 20.80 9.42
N LEU A 128 3.96 19.77 9.99
CA LEU A 128 2.90 19.94 10.98
C LEU A 128 3.37 20.58 12.27
N MET A 129 4.61 20.25 12.72
CA MET A 129 5.19 20.81 13.96
C MET A 129 5.85 22.16 13.78
N SER A 130 6.07 22.63 12.54
CA SER A 130 6.68 23.93 12.24
C SER A 130 5.79 25.14 12.57
N GLY A 131 4.55 24.92 12.99
CA GLY A 131 3.55 25.97 13.22
C GLY A 131 2.89 26.52 11.95
N ARG A 132 3.22 25.97 10.76
CA ARG A 132 2.54 26.28 9.49
C ARG A 132 1.08 25.87 9.54
N ARG A 133 0.23 26.65 8.91
CA ARG A 133 -1.19 26.35 8.79
C ARG A 133 -1.59 25.92 7.37
N ASP A 134 -0.71 26.08 6.41
CA ASP A 134 -0.88 25.78 5.00
C ASP A 134 -0.33 24.39 4.66
N VAL A 135 -0.74 23.38 5.43
CA VAL A 135 -0.27 22.00 5.31
C VAL A 135 -1.40 21.08 4.84
N ILE A 136 -1.15 20.36 3.76
CA ILE A 136 -2.00 19.27 3.26
C ILE A 136 -1.19 17.98 3.39
N VAL A 137 -1.70 16.99 4.12
CA VAL A 137 -1.06 15.66 4.16
C VAL A 137 -1.94 14.67 3.43
N VAL A 138 -1.40 14.05 2.39
CA VAL A 138 -2.04 12.93 1.69
C VAL A 138 -1.51 11.63 2.28
N SER A 139 -2.41 10.81 2.83
CA SER A 139 -2.02 9.62 3.58
C SER A 139 -2.83 8.39 3.18
N SER A 140 -2.23 7.22 3.37
CA SER A 140 -2.95 5.95 3.47
C SER A 140 -3.39 5.69 4.92
N VAL A 141 -4.03 4.56 5.18
CA VAL A 141 -4.39 4.13 6.56
C VAL A 141 -3.18 3.95 7.49
N SER A 142 -1.94 4.09 6.99
CA SER A 142 -0.72 4.08 7.81
C SER A 142 -0.66 5.22 8.83
N CYS A 143 -1.41 6.32 8.64
CA CYS A 143 -1.52 7.41 9.61
C CYS A 143 -2.19 7.00 10.93
N LEU A 144 -2.84 5.83 10.98
CA LEU A 144 -3.47 5.28 12.18
C LEU A 144 -2.50 4.54 13.09
N TYR A 145 -1.30 4.24 12.62
CA TYR A 145 -0.26 3.58 13.40
C TYR A 145 0.55 4.58 14.21
N GLY A 146 1.13 4.09 15.30
CA GLY A 146 1.98 4.91 16.18
C GLY A 146 3.25 5.41 15.48
N ILE A 147 3.57 6.69 15.68
CA ILE A 147 4.79 7.35 15.13
C ILE A 147 5.62 8.09 16.17
N GLY A 148 5.19 8.15 17.42
CA GLY A 148 5.86 8.90 18.49
C GLY A 148 4.99 10.04 19.02
N ASN A 149 5.41 10.57 20.19
CA ASN A 149 4.71 11.67 20.84
C ASN A 149 5.05 13.00 20.16
N PRO A 150 4.05 13.77 19.65
CA PRO A 150 4.31 15.08 19.03
C PRO A 150 4.93 16.10 19.98
N GLU A 151 4.63 16.05 21.27
CA GLU A 151 5.25 16.95 22.25
C GLU A 151 6.75 16.68 22.39
N ASP A 152 7.17 15.41 22.43
CA ASP A 152 8.59 15.03 22.51
C ASP A 152 9.31 15.39 21.21
N PHE A 153 8.67 15.15 20.06
CA PHE A 153 9.21 15.52 18.75
C PHE A 153 9.46 17.02 18.64
N HIS A 154 8.51 17.83 19.11
CA HIS A 154 8.67 19.29 19.14
C HIS A 154 9.71 19.74 20.17
N ALA A 155 9.69 19.17 21.38
CA ALA A 155 10.63 19.55 22.45
C ALA A 155 12.09 19.27 22.12
N GLN A 156 12.35 18.27 21.29
CA GLN A 156 13.71 17.93 20.85
C GLN A 156 14.11 18.61 19.53
N SER A 157 13.28 19.46 18.96
CA SER A 157 13.67 20.30 17.84
C SER A 157 14.70 21.33 18.27
N VAL A 158 15.69 21.57 17.44
CA VAL A 158 16.79 22.54 17.68
C VAL A 158 16.57 23.75 16.80
N VAL A 159 16.05 24.83 17.38
CA VAL A 159 15.92 26.09 16.65
C VAL A 159 17.26 26.82 16.70
N VAL A 160 17.77 27.21 15.55
CA VAL A 160 19.05 27.90 15.38
C VAL A 160 18.78 29.24 14.72
N LYS A 161 19.33 30.32 15.31
CA LYS A 161 19.15 31.69 14.79
C LYS A 161 20.50 32.36 14.53
N ARG A 162 20.58 33.12 13.47
CA ARG A 162 21.74 33.96 13.18
C ARG A 162 21.93 35.02 14.28
N GLY A 163 23.15 35.20 14.73
CA GLY A 163 23.49 36.11 15.84
C GLY A 163 23.21 35.57 17.23
N GLU A 164 22.75 34.29 17.35
CA GLU A 164 22.50 33.65 18.65
C GLU A 164 23.84 33.29 19.33
N GLN A 165 23.93 33.59 20.65
CA GLN A 165 25.01 33.13 21.49
C GLN A 165 24.75 31.68 21.96
N ARG A 166 25.48 30.75 21.37
CA ARG A 166 25.37 29.31 21.65
C ARG A 166 26.69 28.62 21.45
N SER A 167 27.21 27.92 22.45
CA SER A 167 28.46 27.18 22.24
C SER A 167 28.27 26.02 21.26
N LEU A 168 29.27 25.82 20.40
CA LEU A 168 29.32 24.70 19.46
C LEU A 168 29.04 23.35 20.14
N THR A 169 29.71 23.09 21.27
CA THR A 169 29.55 21.84 22.02
C THR A 169 28.10 21.60 22.43
N ARG A 170 27.38 22.64 22.89
CA ARG A 170 25.97 22.53 23.27
C ARG A 170 25.08 22.23 22.07
N LEU A 171 25.34 22.82 20.89
CA LEU A 171 24.61 22.48 19.67
C LEU A 171 24.79 21.02 19.31
N LEU A 172 26.04 20.49 19.36
CA LEU A 172 26.32 19.11 19.05
C LEU A 172 25.57 18.12 19.97
N TYR A 173 25.51 18.41 21.28
CA TYR A 173 24.70 17.59 22.19
C TYR A 173 23.22 17.63 21.84
N HIS A 174 22.66 18.79 21.52
CA HIS A 174 21.24 18.88 21.13
C HIS A 174 20.95 18.13 19.82
N LEU A 175 21.90 18.15 18.85
CA LEU A 175 21.74 17.35 17.62
C LEU A 175 21.76 15.84 17.91
N VAL A 176 22.60 15.38 18.84
CA VAL A 176 22.59 13.95 19.26
C VAL A 176 21.29 13.61 19.99
N ASP A 177 20.81 14.47 20.88
CA ASP A 177 19.50 14.30 21.54
C ASP A 177 18.35 14.26 20.53
N ALA A 178 18.46 14.99 19.42
CA ALA A 178 17.53 14.95 18.27
C ALA A 178 17.77 13.77 17.30
N ASN A 179 18.52 12.75 17.74
CA ASN A 179 18.83 11.52 16.99
C ASN A 179 19.69 11.72 15.72
N TYR A 180 20.45 12.84 15.61
CA TYR A 180 21.45 12.98 14.56
C TYR A 180 22.75 12.28 14.96
N SER A 181 23.34 11.54 14.02
CA SER A 181 24.63 10.87 14.22
C SER A 181 25.77 11.71 13.64
N ARG A 182 26.89 11.81 14.38
CA ARG A 182 28.09 12.46 13.86
C ARG A 182 28.76 11.57 12.82
N THR A 183 29.13 12.15 11.69
CA THR A 183 29.89 11.47 10.63
C THR A 183 31.03 12.35 10.12
N GLU A 184 32.08 11.73 9.56
CA GLU A 184 33.15 12.44 8.89
C GLU A 184 33.28 12.03 7.42
N VAL A 185 32.75 10.86 7.05
CA VAL A 185 32.92 10.26 5.72
C VAL A 185 31.59 10.18 4.97
N ASP A 186 30.59 9.55 5.58
CA ASP A 186 29.29 9.27 4.94
C ASP A 186 28.24 10.29 5.36
N PHE A 187 28.19 11.42 4.64
CA PHE A 187 27.26 12.50 4.93
C PHE A 187 25.91 12.22 4.28
N LYS A 188 25.02 11.60 5.07
CA LYS A 188 23.67 11.20 4.67
C LYS A 188 22.60 11.82 5.55
N ARG A 189 21.31 11.67 5.19
CA ARG A 189 20.19 12.18 5.99
C ARG A 189 20.26 11.68 7.43
N GLY A 190 19.95 12.58 8.38
CA GLY A 190 20.02 12.29 9.81
C GLY A 190 21.45 12.26 10.37
N THR A 191 22.42 12.81 9.64
CA THR A 191 23.80 12.96 10.14
C THR A 191 24.24 14.41 10.17
N PHE A 192 25.25 14.70 10.98
CA PHE A 192 25.95 15.98 10.97
C PHE A 192 27.47 15.78 10.92
N ARG A 193 28.17 16.76 10.36
CA ARG A 193 29.65 16.80 10.34
C ARG A 193 30.14 18.12 10.86
N VAL A 194 31.37 18.13 11.44
CA VAL A 194 31.99 19.32 12.03
C VAL A 194 33.36 19.53 11.38
N ARG A 195 33.59 20.71 10.85
CA ARG A 195 34.88 21.13 10.23
C ARG A 195 35.28 22.48 10.78
N GLY A 196 36.17 22.48 11.79
CA GLY A 196 36.52 23.71 12.50
C GLY A 196 35.29 24.31 13.19
N ASP A 197 34.98 25.55 12.86
CA ASP A 197 33.85 26.31 13.41
C ASP A 197 32.56 26.16 12.57
N THR A 198 32.54 25.21 11.63
CA THR A 198 31.39 24.94 10.74
C THR A 198 30.75 23.61 11.08
N VAL A 199 29.43 23.60 11.20
CA VAL A 199 28.59 22.41 11.37
C VAL A 199 27.63 22.28 10.19
N ASP A 200 27.74 21.21 9.44
CA ASP A 200 26.76 20.84 8.40
C ASP A 200 25.82 19.77 8.96
N VAL A 201 24.51 20.00 8.88
CA VAL A 201 23.46 19.08 9.34
C VAL A 201 22.61 18.67 8.15
N PHE A 202 22.64 17.39 7.79
CA PHE A 202 21.77 16.88 6.72
C PHE A 202 20.42 16.51 7.31
N LEU A 203 19.40 17.30 6.97
CA LEU A 203 18.07 17.17 7.54
C LEU A 203 17.44 15.79 7.22
N GLY A 204 16.79 15.18 8.20
CA GLY A 204 16.16 13.87 8.01
C GLY A 204 14.98 13.87 7.03
N GLY A 205 14.21 14.96 6.99
CA GLY A 205 13.01 15.14 6.16
C GLY A 205 13.23 15.95 4.87
N SER A 206 14.49 16.28 4.48
CA SER A 206 14.80 17.09 3.30
C SER A 206 15.93 16.47 2.50
N ASP A 207 16.11 16.92 1.26
CA ASP A 207 17.28 16.61 0.43
C ASP A 207 18.39 17.68 0.57
N GLU A 208 18.18 18.66 1.44
CA GLU A 208 19.08 19.76 1.70
C GLU A 208 19.73 19.62 3.07
N ALA A 209 20.91 20.25 3.23
CA ALA A 209 21.59 20.33 4.50
C ALA A 209 21.67 21.80 4.98
N VAL A 210 21.70 21.97 6.29
CA VAL A 210 21.91 23.28 6.94
C VAL A 210 23.37 23.43 7.30
N ARG A 211 23.99 24.49 6.86
CA ARG A 211 25.32 24.92 7.28
C ARG A 211 25.22 26.02 8.34
N ILE A 212 25.89 25.81 9.46
CA ILE A 212 25.94 26.68 10.63
C ILE A 212 27.40 27.07 10.83
N GLU A 213 27.73 28.34 10.66
CA GLU A 213 29.10 28.83 10.84
C GLU A 213 29.16 29.65 12.12
N PHE A 214 30.17 29.37 12.94
CA PHE A 214 30.41 30.00 14.21
C PHE A 214 31.55 30.98 14.16
N PHE A 215 31.40 32.08 14.89
CA PHE A 215 32.52 32.96 15.25
C PHE A 215 32.64 33.01 16.79
N GLY A 216 33.51 32.16 17.34
CA GLY A 216 33.54 31.87 18.75
C GLY A 216 32.27 31.12 19.24
N ASP A 217 31.52 31.72 20.15
CA ASP A 217 30.25 31.19 20.63
C ASP A 217 29.00 31.85 19.98
N GLU A 218 29.21 32.64 18.92
CA GLU A 218 28.14 33.30 18.15
C GLU A 218 27.93 32.60 16.83
N ILE A 219 26.66 32.39 16.44
CA ILE A 219 26.29 31.89 15.11
C ILE A 219 26.34 33.03 14.13
N ASP A 220 27.41 33.09 13.31
CA ASP A 220 27.68 34.16 12.36
C ASP A 220 26.82 34.04 11.10
N SER A 221 26.70 32.83 10.55
CA SER A 221 25.90 32.61 9.36
C SER A 221 25.10 31.28 9.41
N LEU A 222 23.94 31.29 8.74
CA LEU A 222 23.10 30.14 8.50
C LEU A 222 22.76 30.05 7.01
N SER A 223 22.90 28.87 6.42
CA SER A 223 22.55 28.66 5.02
C SER A 223 22.07 27.26 4.73
N LEU A 224 21.17 27.13 3.74
CA LEU A 224 20.89 25.85 3.07
C LEU A 224 21.99 25.58 2.05
N ILE A 225 22.45 24.35 2.02
CA ILE A 225 23.49 23.88 1.10
C ILE A 225 23.05 22.58 0.43
N ASP A 226 23.54 22.34 -0.76
CA ASP A 226 23.49 21.03 -1.40
C ASP A 226 24.45 20.06 -0.67
N PRO A 227 23.98 18.93 -0.13
CA PRO A 227 24.80 18.04 0.70
C PRO A 227 25.93 17.34 -0.09
N LEU A 228 25.79 17.15 -1.40
CA LEU A 228 26.79 16.51 -2.27
C LEU A 228 27.92 17.45 -2.66
N THR A 229 27.56 18.64 -3.11
CA THR A 229 28.52 19.62 -3.62
C THR A 229 28.97 20.63 -2.56
N GLY A 230 28.18 20.81 -1.50
CA GLY A 230 28.37 21.87 -0.50
C GLY A 230 28.05 23.29 -1.02
N ALA A 231 27.41 23.37 -2.20
CA ALA A 231 27.04 24.64 -2.82
C ALA A 231 25.94 25.34 -1.99
N HIS A 232 26.09 26.66 -1.83
CA HIS A 232 25.11 27.50 -1.16
C HIS A 232 23.82 27.58 -2.00
N ILE A 233 22.68 27.36 -1.36
CA ILE A 233 21.35 27.46 -1.97
C ILE A 233 20.67 28.77 -1.53
N GLU A 234 20.54 28.98 -0.21
CA GLU A 234 19.83 30.11 0.36
C GLU A 234 20.44 30.49 1.72
N SER A 235 20.46 31.79 2.06
CA SER A 235 20.85 32.27 3.39
C SER A 235 19.61 32.36 4.29
N LEU A 236 19.74 31.92 5.55
CA LEU A 236 18.64 31.87 6.52
C LEU A 236 18.94 32.79 7.70
N ASP A 237 17.86 33.35 8.29
CA ASP A 237 17.96 34.04 9.58
C ASP A 237 17.65 33.10 10.76
N GLU A 238 16.78 32.12 10.55
CA GLU A 238 16.39 31.14 11.54
C GLU A 238 16.04 29.81 10.85
N VAL A 239 16.39 28.68 11.46
CA VAL A 239 16.02 27.35 10.98
C VAL A 239 15.67 26.42 12.14
N PRO A 240 14.48 25.78 12.14
CA PRO A 240 14.16 24.68 13.03
C PRO A 240 14.74 23.36 12.46
N ILE A 241 15.62 22.71 13.20
CA ILE A 241 16.12 21.38 12.91
C ILE A 241 15.28 20.39 13.73
N PHE A 242 14.37 19.68 13.06
CA PHE A 242 13.55 18.65 13.68
C PHE A 242 14.33 17.36 13.86
N PRO A 243 13.90 16.46 14.78
CA PRO A 243 14.56 15.17 15.00
C PRO A 243 14.76 14.37 13.72
N ALA A 244 15.84 13.59 13.66
CA ALA A 244 16.18 12.76 12.49
C ALA A 244 15.28 11.52 12.35
N THR A 245 14.46 11.20 13.33
CA THR A 245 13.53 10.07 13.34
C THR A 245 12.19 10.46 13.97
N ASN A 246 11.11 9.78 13.56
CA ASN A 246 9.78 10.02 14.13
C ASN A 246 9.64 9.54 15.59
N PHE A 247 10.43 8.54 16.02
CA PHE A 247 10.45 8.04 17.39
C PHE A 247 11.59 8.70 18.17
N VAL A 248 11.21 9.59 19.05
CA VAL A 248 12.14 10.30 19.90
C VAL A 248 11.73 10.11 21.36
N THR A 249 12.71 9.81 22.22
CA THR A 249 12.47 9.70 23.66
C THR A 249 13.58 10.42 24.41
N THR A 250 13.24 11.01 25.55
CA THR A 250 14.26 11.65 26.39
C THR A 250 15.10 10.58 27.11
N ARG A 251 16.37 10.89 27.38
CA ARG A 251 17.27 9.98 28.10
C ARG A 251 16.69 9.52 29.45
N GLU A 252 16.02 10.41 30.16
CA GLU A 252 15.37 10.08 31.43
C GLU A 252 14.23 9.07 31.26
N ARG A 253 13.41 9.23 30.21
CA ARG A 253 12.35 8.27 29.88
C ARG A 253 12.92 6.92 29.43
N GLY A 254 14.01 6.93 28.66
CA GLY A 254 14.69 5.70 28.28
C GLY A 254 15.16 4.88 29.47
N ILE A 255 15.76 5.52 30.48
CA ILE A 255 16.18 4.85 31.72
C ILE A 255 14.97 4.30 32.50
N LYS A 256 13.89 5.08 32.62
CA LYS A 256 12.65 4.62 33.27
C LYS A 256 12.00 3.47 32.50
N ALA A 257 11.99 3.53 31.17
CA ALA A 257 11.46 2.48 30.32
C ALA A 257 12.15 1.14 30.57
N VAL A 258 13.48 1.12 30.65
CA VAL A 258 14.26 -0.10 30.98
C VAL A 258 13.81 -0.72 32.30
N SER A 259 13.63 0.09 33.37
CA SER A 259 13.15 -0.41 34.66
C SER A 259 11.74 -0.98 34.58
N MET A 260 10.83 -0.26 33.90
CA MET A 260 9.44 -0.70 33.72
C MET A 260 9.33 -2.00 32.91
N ILE A 261 10.16 -2.15 31.88
CA ILE A 261 10.23 -3.39 31.08
C ILE A 261 10.70 -4.56 31.94
N GLN A 262 11.72 -4.36 32.81
CA GLN A 262 12.19 -5.38 33.73
C GLN A 262 11.12 -5.81 34.74
N ASP A 263 10.37 -4.85 35.28
CA ASP A 263 9.29 -5.11 36.23
C ASP A 263 8.14 -5.90 35.57
N ASP A 264 7.75 -5.54 34.34
CA ASP A 264 6.71 -6.25 33.61
C ASP A 264 7.17 -7.60 33.10
N LEU A 265 8.46 -7.76 32.76
CA LEU A 265 9.06 -9.07 32.46
C LEU A 265 8.95 -10.02 33.66
N LYS A 266 9.32 -9.55 34.83
CA LYS A 266 9.23 -10.35 36.06
C LYS A 266 7.78 -10.78 36.33
N LYS A 267 6.83 -9.86 36.28
CA LYS A 267 5.40 -10.17 36.47
C LYS A 267 4.89 -11.21 35.48
N GLN A 268 5.27 -11.08 34.19
CA GLN A 268 4.80 -11.98 33.15
C GLN A 268 5.45 -13.37 33.23
N THR A 269 6.73 -13.44 33.60
CA THR A 269 7.42 -14.72 33.82
C THR A 269 6.91 -15.44 35.05
N ASP A 270 6.65 -14.73 36.15
CA ASP A 270 6.01 -15.29 37.34
C ASP A 270 4.63 -15.86 37.01
N TYR A 271 3.80 -15.09 36.28
CA TYR A 271 2.50 -15.54 35.81
C TYR A 271 2.57 -16.82 34.95
N PHE A 272 3.49 -16.88 33.98
CA PHE A 272 3.67 -18.09 33.15
C PHE A 272 4.09 -19.30 33.98
N ASN A 273 4.96 -19.13 34.97
CA ASN A 273 5.38 -20.21 35.85
C ASN A 273 4.22 -20.71 36.74
N GLU A 274 3.37 -19.80 37.24
CA GLU A 274 2.19 -20.16 38.05
C GLU A 274 1.17 -20.98 37.26
N ILE A 275 0.98 -20.69 35.97
CA ILE A 275 0.05 -21.43 35.10
C ILE A 275 0.70 -22.63 34.39
N GLY A 276 1.94 -22.99 34.74
CA GLY A 276 2.66 -24.15 34.20
C GLY A 276 3.26 -23.97 32.79
N LYS A 277 3.31 -22.74 32.27
CA LYS A 277 3.92 -22.38 30.97
C LYS A 277 5.42 -22.01 31.12
N GLY A 278 6.23 -22.94 31.62
CA GLY A 278 7.66 -22.67 31.90
C GLY A 278 8.52 -22.45 30.65
N LEU A 279 8.14 -23.01 29.50
CA LEU A 279 8.80 -22.80 28.20
C LEU A 279 8.58 -21.36 27.72
N GLU A 280 7.36 -20.88 27.80
CA GLU A 280 6.97 -19.50 27.43
C GLU A 280 7.66 -18.49 28.34
N ALA A 281 7.72 -18.76 29.67
CA ALA A 281 8.46 -17.95 30.62
C ALA A 281 9.94 -17.79 30.23
N LYS A 282 10.61 -18.91 29.94
CA LYS A 282 12.04 -18.91 29.55
C LYS A 282 12.27 -18.19 28.21
N ARG A 283 11.41 -18.44 27.22
CA ARG A 283 11.46 -17.79 25.90
C ARG A 283 11.33 -16.27 26.04
N LEU A 284 10.33 -15.82 26.78
CA LEU A 284 10.09 -14.40 27.02
C LEU A 284 11.27 -13.75 27.74
N GLN A 285 11.79 -14.41 28.78
CA GLN A 285 12.92 -13.91 29.56
C GLN A 285 14.15 -13.70 28.68
N GLN A 286 14.56 -14.72 27.93
CA GLN A 286 15.72 -14.64 27.03
C GLN A 286 15.57 -13.54 25.99
N ARG A 287 14.38 -13.42 25.39
CA ARG A 287 14.13 -12.40 24.36
C ARG A 287 14.22 -10.98 24.94
N VAL A 288 13.53 -10.72 26.03
CA VAL A 288 13.46 -9.37 26.61
C VAL A 288 14.80 -8.97 27.24
N GLU A 289 15.54 -9.90 27.85
CA GLU A 289 16.89 -9.63 28.38
C GLU A 289 17.85 -9.20 27.25
N ASN A 290 17.85 -9.92 26.13
CA ASN A 290 18.63 -9.53 24.95
C ASN A 290 18.22 -8.16 24.39
N ASP A 291 16.91 -7.93 24.25
CA ASP A 291 16.39 -6.64 23.77
C ASP A 291 16.81 -5.49 24.71
N LEU A 292 16.77 -5.70 26.03
CA LEU A 292 17.20 -4.72 27.04
C LEU A 292 18.70 -4.43 27.00
N GLU A 293 19.53 -5.44 26.75
CA GLU A 293 20.98 -5.27 26.56
C GLU A 293 21.26 -4.39 25.36
N MET A 294 20.63 -4.69 24.22
CA MET A 294 20.75 -3.87 23.00
C MET A 294 20.26 -2.44 23.21
N ILE A 295 19.14 -2.24 23.90
CA ILE A 295 18.61 -0.89 24.20
C ILE A 295 19.58 -0.10 25.07
N LYS A 296 20.23 -0.74 26.06
CA LYS A 296 21.18 -0.06 26.96
C LYS A 296 22.48 0.32 26.25
N GLU A 297 22.99 -0.54 25.37
CA GLU A 297 24.27 -0.34 24.70
C GLU A 297 24.16 0.51 23.43
N MET A 298 23.12 0.26 22.62
CA MET A 298 22.96 0.88 21.31
C MET A 298 21.78 1.87 21.23
N GLY A 299 20.94 1.95 22.27
CA GLY A 299 19.70 2.76 22.25
C GLY A 299 18.58 2.17 21.39
N TYR A 300 18.77 0.99 20.81
CA TYR A 300 17.85 0.38 19.86
C TYR A 300 17.87 -1.15 19.96
N CYS A 301 16.75 -1.82 19.64
CA CYS A 301 16.68 -3.24 19.40
C CYS A 301 15.72 -3.57 18.23
N PRO A 302 15.86 -4.73 17.55
CA PRO A 302 14.88 -5.18 16.57
C PRO A 302 13.50 -5.36 17.21
N GLY A 303 12.47 -4.68 16.65
CA GLY A 303 11.14 -4.69 17.21
C GLY A 303 10.93 -3.75 18.40
N ILE A 304 11.73 -2.68 18.52
CA ILE A 304 11.65 -1.68 19.59
C ILE A 304 10.23 -1.06 19.70
N GLU A 305 9.47 -1.08 18.62
CA GLU A 305 8.08 -0.62 18.61
C GLU A 305 7.17 -1.39 19.58
N ASN A 306 7.51 -2.64 19.93
CA ASN A 306 6.79 -3.43 20.93
C ASN A 306 6.96 -2.88 22.36
N TYR A 307 7.93 -2.00 22.56
CA TYR A 307 8.22 -1.30 23.80
C TYR A 307 7.77 0.17 23.79
N SER A 308 7.09 0.63 22.71
CA SER A 308 6.69 2.03 22.50
C SER A 308 5.92 2.62 23.70
N ARG A 309 5.04 1.84 24.34
CA ARG A 309 4.30 2.28 25.51
C ARG A 309 5.20 2.80 26.63
N TYR A 310 6.32 2.15 26.91
CA TYR A 310 7.27 2.55 27.93
C TYR A 310 8.06 3.80 27.52
N LEU A 311 8.45 3.85 26.24
CA LEU A 311 9.23 4.95 25.66
C LEU A 311 8.40 6.23 25.54
N ASP A 312 7.10 6.12 25.23
CA ASP A 312 6.17 7.24 25.15
C ASP A 312 5.60 7.65 26.52
N GLY A 313 5.80 6.84 27.55
CA GLY A 313 5.25 7.07 28.91
C GLY A 313 3.74 6.85 29.01
N ARG A 314 3.14 6.10 28.08
CA ARG A 314 1.69 5.79 28.08
C ARG A 314 1.34 4.74 29.13
N GLN A 315 0.10 4.79 29.60
CA GLN A 315 -0.47 3.77 30.46
C GLN A 315 -0.93 2.54 29.65
N PRO A 316 -1.01 1.35 30.28
CA PRO A 316 -1.57 0.15 29.64
C PRO A 316 -2.95 0.43 29.03
N GLY A 317 -3.16 0.01 27.77
CA GLY A 317 -4.42 0.20 27.03
C GLY A 317 -4.60 1.58 26.41
N GLN A 318 -3.77 2.54 26.74
CA GLN A 318 -3.83 3.88 26.15
C GLN A 318 -3.45 3.82 24.67
N ARG A 319 -4.22 4.52 23.81
CA ARG A 319 -3.94 4.55 22.37
C ARG A 319 -2.56 5.12 22.05
N PRO A 320 -1.89 4.68 20.97
CA PRO A 320 -0.64 5.28 20.53
C PRO A 320 -0.86 6.70 19.99
N PHE A 321 0.19 7.51 20.01
CA PHE A 321 0.24 8.75 19.24
C PHE A 321 0.44 8.42 17.77
N CYS A 322 -0.33 9.04 16.91
CA CYS A 322 -0.29 8.83 15.47
C CYS A 322 -0.18 10.15 14.71
N LEU A 323 -0.08 10.12 13.40
CA LEU A 323 0.03 11.34 12.58
C LEU A 323 -1.07 12.37 12.87
N ILE A 324 -2.28 11.89 13.17
CA ILE A 324 -3.43 12.78 13.45
C ILE A 324 -3.20 13.65 14.69
N ASP A 325 -2.41 13.18 15.65
CA ASP A 325 -2.06 13.96 16.85
C ASP A 325 -1.13 15.15 16.57
N TYR A 326 -0.47 15.18 15.41
CA TYR A 326 0.39 16.28 14.99
C TYR A 326 -0.39 17.44 14.37
N PHE A 327 -1.65 17.20 13.97
CA PHE A 327 -2.50 18.23 13.39
C PHE A 327 -3.03 19.21 14.47
N PRO A 328 -3.24 20.49 14.11
CA PRO A 328 -3.98 21.40 14.95
C PRO A 328 -5.46 20.97 15.02
N LYS A 329 -6.15 21.31 16.11
CA LYS A 329 -7.51 20.81 16.41
C LYS A 329 -8.58 21.14 15.35
N ASP A 330 -8.36 22.14 14.53
CA ASP A 330 -9.33 22.64 13.54
C ASP A 330 -9.05 22.16 12.09
N PHE A 331 -8.25 21.11 11.91
CA PHE A 331 -8.02 20.52 10.59
C PHE A 331 -9.27 19.83 10.03
N ILE A 332 -9.28 19.63 8.71
CA ILE A 332 -10.36 18.96 7.98
C ILE A 332 -9.85 17.62 7.48
N THR A 333 -10.65 16.57 7.65
CA THR A 333 -10.35 15.24 7.11
C THR A 333 -11.19 14.96 5.86
N PHE A 334 -10.55 14.78 4.71
CA PHE A 334 -11.18 14.26 3.50
C PHE A 334 -10.89 12.76 3.41
N ILE A 335 -11.94 11.95 3.29
CA ILE A 335 -11.81 10.49 3.18
C ILE A 335 -12.18 10.13 1.75
N ASP A 336 -11.15 9.96 0.91
CA ASP A 336 -11.35 9.62 -0.48
C ASP A 336 -11.70 8.14 -0.65
N GLU A 337 -12.56 7.85 -1.63
CA GLU A 337 -13.19 6.54 -1.83
C GLU A 337 -13.68 5.95 -0.50
N SER A 338 -14.44 6.74 0.26
CA SER A 338 -14.81 6.49 1.66
C SER A 338 -15.49 5.13 1.87
N HIS A 339 -16.29 4.68 0.90
CA HIS A 339 -16.96 3.37 0.90
C HIS A 339 -15.98 2.18 0.98
N VAL A 340 -14.68 2.40 0.71
CA VAL A 340 -13.59 1.40 0.87
C VAL A 340 -12.69 1.76 2.04
N THR A 341 -12.33 3.04 2.15
CA THR A 341 -11.41 3.52 3.19
C THR A 341 -11.97 3.30 4.59
N ILE A 342 -13.27 3.55 4.82
CA ILE A 342 -13.91 3.34 6.14
C ILE A 342 -13.92 1.88 6.58
N PRO A 343 -14.36 0.90 5.75
CA PRO A 343 -14.23 -0.52 6.11
C PRO A 343 -12.79 -0.95 6.40
N GLN A 344 -11.82 -0.43 5.66
CA GLN A 344 -10.40 -0.70 5.89
C GLN A 344 -9.95 -0.19 7.27
N ILE A 345 -10.30 1.06 7.64
CA ILE A 345 -9.99 1.62 8.96
C ILE A 345 -10.58 0.74 10.07
N ARG A 346 -11.83 0.26 9.92
CA ARG A 346 -12.48 -0.63 10.90
C ARG A 346 -11.75 -1.95 11.07
N ALA A 347 -11.23 -2.53 9.98
CA ALA A 347 -10.59 -3.84 10.00
C ALA A 347 -9.17 -3.84 10.57
N MET A 348 -8.45 -2.69 10.53
CA MET A 348 -7.02 -2.62 10.88
C MET A 348 -6.71 -3.11 12.28
N TYR A 349 -7.48 -2.68 13.28
CA TYR A 349 -7.24 -3.05 14.67
C TYR A 349 -7.40 -4.56 14.94
N GLY A 350 -8.46 -5.18 14.41
CA GLY A 350 -8.79 -6.57 14.70
C GLY A 350 -7.71 -7.56 14.29
N GLY A 351 -7.15 -7.40 13.10
CA GLY A 351 -6.08 -8.27 12.58
C GLY A 351 -4.78 -8.14 13.39
N ASP A 352 -4.37 -6.92 13.71
CA ASP A 352 -3.16 -6.68 14.53
C ASP A 352 -3.32 -7.23 15.95
N HIS A 353 -4.48 -7.01 16.57
CA HIS A 353 -4.77 -7.50 17.92
C HIS A 353 -4.75 -9.03 18.00
N ALA A 354 -5.39 -9.73 17.07
CA ALA A 354 -5.42 -11.19 17.04
C ALA A 354 -4.00 -11.78 16.93
N ARG A 355 -3.19 -11.27 16.01
CA ARG A 355 -1.81 -11.69 15.82
C ARG A 355 -0.94 -11.48 17.07
N LYS A 356 -1.00 -10.29 17.67
CA LYS A 356 -0.21 -9.96 18.87
C LYS A 356 -0.66 -10.71 20.12
N SER A 357 -1.95 -10.98 20.26
CA SER A 357 -2.48 -11.79 21.37
C SER A 357 -1.83 -13.19 21.39
N VAL A 358 -1.68 -13.82 20.22
CA VAL A 358 -0.99 -15.10 20.10
C VAL A 358 0.49 -14.99 20.48
N LEU A 359 1.20 -13.96 20.00
CA LEU A 359 2.62 -13.75 20.37
C LEU A 359 2.82 -13.55 21.87
N ILE A 360 1.90 -12.87 22.54
CA ILE A 360 1.93 -12.65 23.98
C ILE A 360 1.61 -13.95 24.73
N GLU A 361 0.57 -14.66 24.33
CA GLU A 361 0.15 -15.91 24.98
C GLU A 361 1.20 -17.00 24.95
N TYR A 362 2.00 -17.06 23.89
CA TYR A 362 3.06 -18.04 23.71
C TYR A 362 4.48 -17.52 24.08
N GLY A 363 4.57 -16.41 24.79
CA GLY A 363 5.81 -15.91 25.38
C GLY A 363 6.83 -15.33 24.39
N PHE A 364 6.39 -14.88 23.20
CA PHE A 364 7.26 -14.19 22.24
C PHE A 364 7.38 -12.69 22.51
N ARG A 365 6.33 -12.08 23.11
CA ARG A 365 6.29 -10.65 23.42
C ARG A 365 5.64 -10.37 24.77
N LEU A 366 6.04 -9.25 25.40
CA LEU A 366 5.38 -8.72 26.60
C LEU A 366 3.95 -8.23 26.27
N PRO A 367 3.02 -8.19 27.24
CA PRO A 367 1.69 -7.63 27.07
C PRO A 367 1.69 -6.20 26.49
N ALA A 368 2.73 -5.42 26.76
CA ALA A 368 2.91 -4.07 26.20
C ALA A 368 2.94 -4.03 24.66
N ALA A 369 3.28 -5.11 23.99
CA ALA A 369 3.26 -5.20 22.53
C ALA A 369 1.86 -4.97 21.95
N SER A 370 0.79 -5.28 22.70
CA SER A 370 -0.61 -5.01 22.32
C SER A 370 -0.93 -3.52 22.25
N ASP A 371 -0.17 -2.67 22.96
CA ASP A 371 -0.36 -1.21 22.97
C ASP A 371 0.32 -0.48 21.81
N ASN A 372 1.18 -1.18 21.06
CA ASN A 372 1.67 -0.74 19.74
C ASN A 372 0.72 -1.23 18.65
N ARG A 373 -0.34 -0.53 18.40
CA ARG A 373 -1.45 -0.94 17.55
C ARG A 373 -1.98 0.21 16.70
N PRO A 374 -2.69 -0.05 15.61
CA PRO A 374 -3.46 1.01 14.98
C PRO A 374 -4.58 1.49 15.91
N LEU A 375 -5.10 2.67 15.63
CA LEU A 375 -6.29 3.18 16.29
C LEU A 375 -7.47 2.23 16.11
N THR A 376 -8.32 2.12 17.12
CA THR A 376 -9.66 1.58 16.93
C THR A 376 -10.51 2.56 16.11
N PHE A 377 -11.59 2.09 15.53
CA PHE A 377 -12.48 2.95 14.75
C PHE A 377 -13.10 4.08 15.58
N ASP A 378 -13.42 3.82 16.85
CA ASP A 378 -13.97 4.83 17.76
C ASP A 378 -12.92 5.87 18.15
N GLU A 379 -11.67 5.45 18.39
CA GLU A 379 -10.55 6.36 18.61
C GLU A 379 -10.31 7.26 17.40
N PHE A 380 -10.30 6.69 16.19
CA PHE A 380 -10.21 7.46 14.96
C PHE A 380 -11.30 8.53 14.87
N ASN A 381 -12.56 8.15 15.10
CA ASN A 381 -13.68 9.08 15.04
C ASN A 381 -13.59 10.19 16.12
N SER A 382 -13.01 9.89 17.29
CA SER A 382 -12.90 10.85 18.38
C SER A 382 -11.84 11.93 18.16
N ILE A 383 -10.77 11.62 17.41
CA ILE A 383 -9.65 12.54 17.19
C ILE A 383 -9.68 13.23 15.82
N THR A 384 -10.40 12.66 14.84
CA THR A 384 -10.65 13.35 13.58
C THR A 384 -11.82 14.30 13.74
N GLY A 385 -11.58 15.58 13.49
CA GLY A 385 -12.60 16.63 13.56
C GLY A 385 -13.68 16.49 12.47
N GLN A 386 -13.92 17.58 11.75
CA GLN A 386 -14.87 17.59 10.63
C GLN A 386 -14.38 16.69 9.48
N LYS A 387 -15.30 15.88 8.93
CA LYS A 387 -15.00 14.90 7.87
C LYS A 387 -15.83 15.17 6.63
N VAL A 388 -15.19 15.04 5.49
CA VAL A 388 -15.84 15.03 4.18
C VAL A 388 -15.63 13.64 3.59
N TYR A 389 -16.71 12.86 3.48
CA TYR A 389 -16.71 11.56 2.82
C TYR A 389 -16.84 11.76 1.32
N VAL A 390 -15.80 11.40 0.57
CA VAL A 390 -15.74 11.57 -0.89
C VAL A 390 -15.91 10.23 -1.56
N SER A 391 -16.99 10.06 -2.33
CA SER A 391 -17.26 8.78 -3.00
C SER A 391 -18.16 8.96 -4.22
N ALA A 392 -18.00 8.11 -5.24
CA ALA A 392 -18.97 7.98 -6.34
C ALA A 392 -20.17 7.11 -5.94
N THR A 393 -20.01 6.27 -4.92
CA THR A 393 -20.98 5.29 -4.44
C THR A 393 -20.91 5.18 -2.91
N PRO A 394 -21.31 6.24 -2.16
CA PRO A 394 -21.26 6.22 -0.70
C PRO A 394 -22.04 5.03 -0.12
N SER A 395 -21.62 4.54 1.04
CA SER A 395 -22.31 3.48 1.77
C SER A 395 -23.31 4.06 2.78
N ASP A 396 -24.11 3.18 3.36
CA ASP A 396 -25.10 3.58 4.34
C ASP A 396 -24.47 4.30 5.53
N TYR A 397 -23.25 3.88 5.92
CA TYR A 397 -22.51 4.53 7.00
C TYR A 397 -22.26 6.01 6.75
N GLU A 398 -21.76 6.39 5.56
CA GLU A 398 -21.50 7.80 5.23
C GLU A 398 -22.80 8.61 5.19
N LEU A 399 -23.86 8.02 4.63
CA LEU A 399 -25.18 8.66 4.52
C LEU A 399 -25.81 8.87 5.90
N GLU A 400 -25.73 7.86 6.79
CA GLU A 400 -26.21 7.96 8.18
C GLU A 400 -25.39 8.99 8.98
N ARG A 401 -24.05 8.98 8.85
CA ARG A 401 -23.17 9.92 9.57
C ARG A 401 -23.37 11.37 9.17
N SER A 402 -23.68 11.61 7.89
CA SER A 402 -23.97 12.95 7.38
C SER A 402 -25.44 13.36 7.52
N ASP A 403 -26.26 12.61 8.25
CA ASP A 403 -27.71 12.87 8.40
C ASP A 403 -28.40 13.14 7.04
N GLY A 404 -27.95 12.46 5.98
CA GLY A 404 -28.43 12.67 4.62
C GLY A 404 -27.94 13.96 3.95
N LEU A 405 -27.03 14.72 4.56
CA LEU A 405 -26.42 15.89 3.92
C LEU A 405 -25.42 15.44 2.85
N VAL A 406 -25.93 15.31 1.64
CA VAL A 406 -25.19 14.87 0.45
C VAL A 406 -25.06 16.03 -0.52
N VAL A 407 -23.82 16.37 -0.84
CA VAL A 407 -23.49 17.33 -1.88
C VAL A 407 -23.20 16.55 -3.17
N GLU A 408 -24.02 16.74 -4.21
CA GLU A 408 -23.87 16.03 -5.48
C GLU A 408 -22.93 16.76 -6.45
N GLN A 409 -22.03 15.99 -7.06
CA GLN A 409 -21.14 16.43 -8.14
C GLN A 409 -21.14 15.37 -9.25
N VAL A 410 -22.19 15.34 -10.05
CA VAL A 410 -22.41 14.31 -11.09
C VAL A 410 -22.15 14.80 -12.51
N VAL A 411 -22.09 16.12 -12.72
CA VAL A 411 -21.79 16.72 -14.03
C VAL A 411 -20.27 16.79 -14.23
N ARG A 412 -19.79 16.20 -15.33
CA ARG A 412 -18.38 16.27 -15.75
C ARG A 412 -18.11 17.54 -16.55
N PRO A 413 -17.08 18.32 -16.21
CA PRO A 413 -16.66 19.50 -16.97
C PRO A 413 -16.33 19.19 -18.44
N THR A 414 -15.86 17.97 -18.74
CA THR A 414 -15.50 17.51 -20.09
C THR A 414 -16.71 17.24 -20.98
N GLY A 415 -17.93 17.24 -20.42
CA GLY A 415 -19.14 16.88 -21.12
C GLY A 415 -19.35 15.39 -21.36
N LEU A 416 -18.41 14.52 -20.93
CA LEU A 416 -18.50 13.08 -21.12
C LEU A 416 -19.69 12.47 -20.40
N LEU A 417 -20.44 11.64 -21.11
CA LEU A 417 -21.62 10.95 -20.60
C LEU A 417 -21.21 9.69 -19.84
N ASP A 418 -22.00 9.27 -18.85
CA ASP A 418 -21.92 7.90 -18.37
C ASP A 418 -22.22 6.93 -19.53
N PRO A 419 -21.58 5.77 -19.62
CA PRO A 419 -21.79 4.82 -20.70
C PRO A 419 -23.22 4.26 -20.66
N PRO A 420 -23.88 4.03 -21.82
CA PRO A 420 -25.13 3.29 -21.84
C PRO A 420 -24.87 1.86 -21.33
N ILE A 421 -25.88 1.27 -20.68
CA ILE A 421 -25.85 -0.09 -20.19
C ILE A 421 -26.79 -0.94 -21.04
N GLU A 422 -26.27 -1.99 -21.67
CA GLU A 422 -27.03 -2.99 -22.39
C GLU A 422 -27.08 -4.27 -21.58
N VAL A 423 -28.26 -4.89 -21.47
CA VAL A 423 -28.41 -6.23 -20.88
C VAL A 423 -28.57 -7.21 -22.03
N ARG A 424 -27.70 -8.21 -22.08
CA ARG A 424 -27.70 -9.27 -23.11
C ARG A 424 -27.81 -10.65 -22.43
N PRO A 425 -28.40 -11.67 -23.07
CA PRO A 425 -28.57 -12.98 -22.48
C PRO A 425 -27.23 -13.66 -22.20
N THR A 426 -27.17 -14.54 -21.18
CA THR A 426 -25.96 -15.32 -20.85
C THR A 426 -25.66 -16.38 -21.89
N LYS A 427 -26.66 -16.84 -22.64
CA LYS A 427 -26.47 -17.81 -23.72
C LYS A 427 -25.58 -17.21 -24.82
N ASN A 428 -24.49 -17.88 -25.16
CA ASN A 428 -23.46 -17.44 -26.12
C ASN A 428 -22.76 -16.12 -25.71
N GLN A 429 -22.73 -15.79 -24.42
CA GLN A 429 -22.08 -14.56 -23.92
C GLN A 429 -20.61 -14.42 -24.33
N VAL A 430 -19.89 -15.55 -24.46
CA VAL A 430 -18.47 -15.53 -24.84
C VAL A 430 -18.33 -15.20 -26.33
N ASP A 431 -19.16 -15.77 -27.20
CA ASP A 431 -19.11 -15.51 -28.64
C ASP A 431 -19.48 -14.05 -28.96
N ASP A 432 -20.53 -13.52 -28.30
CA ASP A 432 -20.92 -12.11 -28.42
C ASP A 432 -19.82 -11.17 -27.89
N LEU A 433 -19.18 -11.53 -26.77
CA LEU A 433 -18.06 -10.78 -26.21
C LEU A 433 -16.86 -10.75 -27.19
N VAL A 434 -16.53 -11.87 -27.83
CA VAL A 434 -15.45 -11.96 -28.83
C VAL A 434 -15.71 -11.03 -30.02
N GLU A 435 -16.94 -10.97 -30.48
CA GLU A 435 -17.33 -10.05 -31.58
C GLU A 435 -17.17 -8.57 -31.17
N GLU A 436 -17.61 -8.23 -29.95
CA GLU A 436 -17.44 -6.88 -29.42
C GLU A 436 -15.98 -6.50 -29.17
N ILE A 437 -15.16 -7.44 -28.70
CA ILE A 437 -13.69 -7.25 -28.55
C ILE A 437 -13.06 -6.90 -29.90
N ARG A 438 -13.34 -7.68 -30.94
CA ARG A 438 -12.79 -7.44 -32.29
C ARG A 438 -13.15 -6.08 -32.84
N LYS A 439 -14.43 -5.66 -32.68
CA LYS A 439 -14.90 -4.33 -33.07
C LYS A 439 -14.16 -3.19 -32.38
N ARG A 440 -13.72 -3.40 -31.12
CA ARG A 440 -12.97 -2.40 -30.35
C ARG A 440 -11.48 -2.41 -30.69
N ALA A 441 -10.90 -3.60 -30.84
CA ALA A 441 -9.48 -3.76 -31.21
C ALA A 441 -9.19 -3.12 -32.58
N GLU A 442 -10.11 -3.24 -33.56
CA GLU A 442 -9.99 -2.56 -34.86
C GLU A 442 -9.92 -1.03 -34.76
N LYS A 443 -10.44 -0.45 -33.68
CA LYS A 443 -10.43 1.01 -33.39
C LYS A 443 -9.31 1.42 -32.43
N ASP A 444 -8.43 0.50 -32.08
CA ASP A 444 -7.40 0.68 -31.03
C ASP A 444 -7.99 1.08 -29.66
N GLU A 445 -9.19 0.60 -29.37
CA GLU A 445 -9.86 0.77 -28.07
C GLU A 445 -9.65 -0.46 -27.18
N ARG A 446 -9.81 -0.30 -25.85
CA ARG A 446 -9.54 -1.34 -24.86
C ARG A 446 -10.84 -1.86 -24.25
N VAL A 447 -10.80 -3.12 -23.82
CA VAL A 447 -11.94 -3.83 -23.23
C VAL A 447 -11.58 -4.33 -21.83
N LEU A 448 -12.46 -4.07 -20.87
CA LEU A 448 -12.40 -4.65 -19.53
C LEU A 448 -13.48 -5.72 -19.40
N VAL A 449 -13.10 -6.90 -18.92
CA VAL A 449 -14.03 -8.02 -18.68
C VAL A 449 -14.00 -8.42 -17.21
N THR A 450 -15.18 -8.50 -16.57
CA THR A 450 -15.28 -8.96 -15.19
C THR A 450 -15.94 -10.32 -15.09
N THR A 451 -15.26 -11.23 -14.39
CA THR A 451 -15.73 -12.59 -14.09
C THR A 451 -16.06 -12.76 -12.62
N LEU A 452 -16.67 -13.89 -12.23
CA LEU A 452 -17.01 -14.18 -10.83
C LEU A 452 -15.90 -14.90 -10.07
N THR A 453 -15.04 -15.65 -10.79
CA THR A 453 -14.01 -16.47 -10.17
C THR A 453 -12.66 -16.29 -10.85
N LYS A 454 -11.57 -16.55 -10.14
CA LYS A 454 -10.20 -16.56 -10.67
C LYS A 454 -10.07 -17.56 -11.83
N ARG A 455 -10.56 -18.78 -11.61
CA ARG A 455 -10.52 -19.82 -12.62
C ARG A 455 -11.24 -19.41 -13.91
N MET A 456 -12.40 -18.76 -13.81
CA MET A 456 -13.11 -18.26 -15.00
C MET A 456 -12.31 -17.16 -15.71
N ALA A 457 -11.58 -16.31 -14.98
CA ALA A 457 -10.73 -15.30 -15.58
C ALA A 457 -9.56 -15.95 -16.34
N GLU A 458 -8.90 -16.94 -15.76
CA GLU A 458 -7.81 -17.70 -16.39
C GLU A 458 -8.30 -18.47 -17.62
N GLU A 459 -9.40 -19.26 -17.49
CA GLU A 459 -9.97 -20.05 -18.60
C GLU A 459 -10.42 -19.15 -19.77
N LEU A 460 -11.04 -17.99 -19.47
CA LEU A 460 -11.45 -17.05 -20.50
C LEU A 460 -10.22 -16.43 -21.19
N THR A 461 -9.19 -16.09 -20.45
CA THR A 461 -7.93 -15.57 -21.03
C THR A 461 -7.27 -16.61 -21.93
N ASP A 462 -7.16 -17.85 -21.49
CA ASP A 462 -6.62 -18.95 -22.31
C ASP A 462 -7.44 -19.20 -23.59
N TYR A 463 -8.75 -19.02 -23.52
CA TYR A 463 -9.61 -19.14 -24.70
C TYR A 463 -9.41 -17.99 -25.68
N LEU A 464 -9.41 -16.75 -25.20
CA LEU A 464 -9.22 -15.55 -26.02
C LEU A 464 -7.84 -15.54 -26.70
N ASP A 465 -6.81 -15.97 -25.98
CA ASP A 465 -5.47 -16.11 -26.51
C ASP A 465 -5.39 -17.12 -27.67
N LYS A 466 -6.04 -18.29 -27.54
CA LYS A 466 -6.09 -19.32 -28.60
C LYS A 466 -6.76 -18.86 -29.91
N ILE A 467 -7.53 -17.79 -29.86
CA ILE A 467 -8.20 -17.18 -31.02
C ILE A 467 -7.54 -15.85 -31.44
N ASP A 468 -6.25 -15.67 -31.08
CA ASP A 468 -5.38 -14.55 -31.46
C ASP A 468 -5.86 -13.17 -30.94
N ILE A 469 -6.54 -13.13 -29.77
CA ILE A 469 -6.87 -11.87 -29.09
C ILE A 469 -5.78 -11.59 -28.04
N ARG A 470 -5.18 -10.41 -28.08
CA ARG A 470 -4.18 -9.96 -27.11
C ARG A 470 -4.87 -9.69 -25.77
N VAL A 471 -4.65 -10.55 -24.80
CA VAL A 471 -5.37 -10.54 -23.52
C VAL A 471 -4.43 -10.85 -22.34
N ARG A 472 -4.68 -10.22 -21.20
CA ARG A 472 -4.10 -10.59 -19.91
C ARG A 472 -5.19 -10.65 -18.84
N TYR A 473 -4.92 -11.37 -17.76
CA TYR A 473 -5.80 -11.39 -16.60
C TYR A 473 -5.12 -10.78 -15.37
N ILE A 474 -5.95 -10.33 -14.45
CA ILE A 474 -5.51 -9.87 -13.12
C ILE A 474 -6.44 -10.47 -12.07
N HIS A 475 -5.91 -11.05 -10.99
CA HIS A 475 -6.64 -11.45 -9.77
C HIS A 475 -5.76 -11.29 -8.51
N SER A 476 -6.25 -11.74 -7.35
CA SER A 476 -5.58 -11.50 -6.06
C SER A 476 -4.22 -12.18 -5.90
N ASP A 477 -3.93 -13.20 -6.74
CA ASP A 477 -2.69 -13.97 -6.66
C ASP A 477 -1.58 -13.41 -7.57
N VAL A 478 -1.90 -12.38 -8.37
CA VAL A 478 -0.91 -11.64 -9.14
C VAL A 478 -0.16 -10.69 -8.20
N ASP A 479 1.16 -10.75 -8.23
CA ASP A 479 2.02 -9.92 -7.39
C ASP A 479 1.81 -8.41 -7.63
N THR A 480 2.15 -7.60 -6.62
CA THR A 480 1.92 -6.15 -6.68
C THR A 480 2.74 -5.48 -7.79
N GLY A 481 3.98 -5.91 -8.01
CA GLY A 481 4.85 -5.41 -9.06
C GLY A 481 4.34 -5.76 -10.46
N GLU A 482 4.03 -7.04 -10.69
CA GLU A 482 3.46 -7.55 -11.94
C GLU A 482 2.10 -6.87 -12.25
N ARG A 483 1.29 -6.62 -11.23
CA ARG A 483 0.02 -5.92 -11.38
C ARG A 483 0.19 -4.51 -11.94
N VAL A 484 1.20 -3.77 -11.46
CA VAL A 484 1.51 -2.42 -11.96
C VAL A 484 1.95 -2.50 -13.42
N GLU A 485 2.82 -3.45 -13.76
CA GLU A 485 3.29 -3.68 -15.13
C GLU A 485 2.14 -4.01 -16.08
N ILE A 486 1.25 -4.96 -15.71
CA ILE A 486 0.07 -5.31 -16.53
C ILE A 486 -0.81 -4.09 -16.80
N ILE A 487 -1.02 -3.24 -15.78
CA ILE A 487 -1.84 -2.04 -15.92
C ILE A 487 -1.18 -1.01 -16.85
N GLU A 488 0.13 -0.83 -16.74
CA GLU A 488 0.88 0.06 -17.63
C GLU A 488 0.92 -0.45 -19.06
N ASP A 489 1.16 -1.74 -19.28
CA ASP A 489 1.10 -2.40 -20.57
C ASP A 489 -0.27 -2.23 -21.23
N PHE A 490 -1.35 -2.37 -20.44
CA PHE A 490 -2.70 -2.15 -20.90
C PHE A 490 -2.96 -0.69 -21.32
N LYS A 491 -2.49 0.28 -20.50
CA LYS A 491 -2.56 1.71 -20.85
C LYS A 491 -1.78 2.04 -22.12
N ASN A 492 -0.62 1.41 -22.30
CA ASN A 492 0.26 1.60 -23.46
C ASN A 492 -0.23 0.84 -24.70
N GLY A 493 -1.27 0.01 -24.58
CA GLY A 493 -1.87 -0.70 -25.71
C GLY A 493 -1.12 -1.96 -26.16
N LEU A 494 -0.29 -2.54 -25.30
CA LEU A 494 0.40 -3.78 -25.61
C LEU A 494 -0.56 -4.97 -25.75
N PHE A 495 -1.74 -4.88 -25.14
CA PHE A 495 -2.83 -5.83 -25.32
C PHE A 495 -4.19 -5.13 -25.26
N ASP A 496 -5.25 -5.80 -25.76
CA ASP A 496 -6.56 -5.19 -26.00
C ASP A 496 -7.57 -5.46 -24.88
N VAL A 497 -7.43 -6.60 -24.20
CA VAL A 497 -8.42 -7.09 -23.22
C VAL A 497 -7.76 -7.36 -21.89
N LEU A 498 -8.33 -6.79 -20.83
CA LEU A 498 -7.97 -7.11 -19.46
C LEU A 498 -9.14 -7.82 -18.78
N VAL A 499 -8.90 -9.07 -18.36
CA VAL A 499 -9.88 -9.89 -17.63
C VAL A 499 -9.59 -9.86 -16.13
N GLY A 500 -10.60 -9.67 -15.30
CA GLY A 500 -10.39 -9.69 -13.85
C GLY A 500 -11.62 -10.01 -13.03
N VAL A 501 -11.42 -10.42 -11.77
CA VAL A 501 -12.50 -10.79 -10.86
C VAL A 501 -13.03 -9.58 -10.09
N ASN A 502 -12.17 -8.83 -9.45
CA ASN A 502 -12.53 -7.72 -8.55
C ASN A 502 -11.62 -6.50 -8.68
N LEU A 503 -10.75 -6.50 -9.65
CA LEU A 503 -9.60 -5.61 -9.72
C LEU A 503 -9.90 -4.23 -10.26
N LEU A 504 -11.11 -4.08 -10.74
CA LEU A 504 -11.53 -2.88 -11.46
C LEU A 504 -12.20 -1.86 -10.54
N ARG A 505 -12.13 -2.09 -9.21
CA ARG A 505 -12.87 -1.24 -8.27
C ARG A 505 -12.29 0.15 -8.13
N GLU A 506 -10.95 0.31 -8.00
CA GLU A 506 -10.38 1.60 -7.60
C GLU A 506 -9.02 1.88 -8.23
N GLY A 507 -8.74 3.15 -8.52
CA GLY A 507 -7.41 3.61 -8.95
C GLY A 507 -7.04 3.38 -10.41
N LEU A 508 -7.86 2.71 -11.21
CA LEU A 508 -7.63 2.55 -12.64
C LEU A 508 -8.24 3.70 -13.45
N ASP A 509 -7.40 4.56 -13.94
CA ASP A 509 -7.76 5.61 -14.90
C ASP A 509 -7.23 5.25 -16.28
N ILE A 510 -8.12 4.69 -17.12
CA ILE A 510 -7.75 4.22 -18.46
C ILE A 510 -8.77 4.78 -19.48
N PRO A 511 -8.53 5.96 -20.04
CA PRO A 511 -9.44 6.60 -20.98
C PRO A 511 -9.64 5.83 -22.29
N THR A 512 -8.73 4.92 -22.64
CA THR A 512 -8.83 4.08 -23.83
C THR A 512 -9.87 2.97 -23.72
N VAL A 513 -10.38 2.69 -22.51
CA VAL A 513 -11.42 1.67 -22.27
C VAL A 513 -12.75 2.17 -22.82
N SER A 514 -13.24 1.56 -23.88
CA SER A 514 -14.53 1.85 -24.49
C SER A 514 -15.61 0.80 -24.18
N LEU A 515 -15.21 -0.41 -23.75
CA LEU A 515 -16.15 -1.46 -23.39
C LEU A 515 -15.84 -2.04 -22.02
N VAL A 516 -16.87 -2.14 -21.20
CA VAL A 516 -16.85 -2.92 -19.95
C VAL A 516 -17.88 -4.03 -20.09
N ALA A 517 -17.42 -5.29 -20.08
CA ALA A 517 -18.26 -6.48 -20.13
C ALA A 517 -18.34 -7.13 -18.76
N ILE A 518 -19.55 -7.37 -18.26
CA ILE A 518 -19.82 -7.98 -16.97
C ILE A 518 -20.49 -9.33 -17.22
N LEU A 519 -19.74 -10.42 -17.08
CA LEU A 519 -20.27 -11.75 -17.26
C LEU A 519 -21.08 -12.17 -16.03
N ASP A 520 -22.18 -12.94 -16.25
CA ASP A 520 -23.05 -13.43 -15.19
C ASP A 520 -23.45 -12.32 -14.21
N ALA A 521 -23.97 -11.23 -14.75
CA ALA A 521 -24.30 -10.03 -13.97
C ALA A 521 -25.52 -10.26 -13.03
N ASP A 522 -26.34 -11.27 -13.30
CA ASP A 522 -27.51 -11.68 -12.50
C ASP A 522 -27.16 -12.58 -11.31
N LYS A 523 -25.91 -12.98 -11.14
CA LYS A 523 -25.48 -13.78 -9.97
C LYS A 523 -25.23 -12.84 -8.80
N GLU A 524 -26.29 -12.54 -8.05
CA GLU A 524 -26.22 -11.62 -6.91
C GLU A 524 -25.17 -12.04 -5.89
N GLY A 525 -24.47 -11.04 -5.34
CA GLY A 525 -23.42 -11.23 -4.35
C GLY A 525 -22.55 -9.98 -4.24
N PHE A 526 -21.49 -10.08 -3.44
CA PHE A 526 -20.59 -8.96 -3.18
C PHE A 526 -19.97 -8.35 -4.47
N LEU A 527 -19.67 -9.17 -5.48
CA LEU A 527 -19.09 -8.74 -6.76
C LEU A 527 -20.14 -8.17 -7.74
N ARG A 528 -21.41 -8.37 -7.49
CA ARG A 528 -22.53 -7.95 -8.35
C ARG A 528 -23.55 -7.10 -7.58
N SER A 529 -23.15 -6.53 -6.44
CA SER A 529 -23.96 -5.52 -5.74
C SER A 529 -24.11 -4.26 -6.61
N GLY A 530 -25.18 -3.49 -6.41
CA GLY A 530 -25.42 -2.24 -7.17
C GLY A 530 -24.22 -1.29 -7.12
N ARG A 531 -23.53 -1.21 -5.97
CA ARG A 531 -22.29 -0.44 -5.81
C ARG A 531 -21.16 -0.96 -6.70
N ALA A 532 -20.92 -2.29 -6.69
CA ALA A 532 -19.87 -2.91 -7.50
C ALA A 532 -20.15 -2.76 -9.00
N LEU A 533 -21.39 -2.94 -9.42
CA LEU A 533 -21.80 -2.76 -10.82
C LEU A 533 -21.65 -1.29 -11.26
N THR A 534 -22.08 -0.33 -10.45
CA THR A 534 -21.95 1.11 -10.76
C THR A 534 -20.48 1.53 -10.89
N GLN A 535 -19.60 1.05 -10.03
CA GLN A 535 -18.17 1.36 -10.11
C GLN A 535 -17.52 0.74 -11.35
N THR A 536 -17.87 -0.50 -11.65
CA THR A 536 -17.37 -1.20 -12.83
C THR A 536 -17.84 -0.52 -14.10
N ALA A 537 -19.12 -0.17 -14.20
CA ALA A 537 -19.70 0.58 -15.31
C ALA A 537 -18.98 1.94 -15.50
N GLY A 538 -18.66 2.62 -14.41
CA GLY A 538 -17.97 3.91 -14.44
C GLY A 538 -16.57 3.89 -15.07
N ARG A 539 -15.96 2.72 -15.29
CA ARG A 539 -14.66 2.61 -15.97
C ARG A 539 -14.70 2.99 -17.44
N ALA A 540 -15.82 2.75 -18.13
CA ALA A 540 -16.01 3.21 -19.51
C ALA A 540 -16.46 4.69 -19.63
N ALA A 541 -16.69 5.38 -18.52
CA ALA A 541 -17.22 6.75 -18.52
C ALA A 541 -16.22 7.85 -18.97
N ARG A 542 -14.96 7.49 -19.21
CA ARG A 542 -13.92 8.41 -19.70
C ARG A 542 -13.72 8.33 -21.22
N ASN A 543 -14.37 7.39 -21.87
CA ASN A 543 -14.35 7.23 -23.33
C ASN A 543 -15.65 7.77 -23.93
N VAL A 544 -15.54 8.51 -25.03
CA VAL A 544 -16.70 9.04 -25.78
C VAL A 544 -17.58 7.90 -26.33
N ASN A 545 -16.94 6.77 -26.69
CA ASN A 545 -17.60 5.58 -27.20
C ASN A 545 -17.89 4.53 -26.10
N GLY A 546 -17.92 4.97 -24.84
CA GLY A 546 -18.10 4.07 -23.69
C GLY A 546 -19.41 3.29 -23.76
N LEU A 547 -19.34 1.96 -23.58
CA LEU A 547 -20.46 1.03 -23.51
C LEU A 547 -20.24 0.06 -22.35
N VAL A 548 -21.32 -0.31 -21.67
CA VAL A 548 -21.34 -1.40 -20.68
C VAL A 548 -22.28 -2.49 -21.16
N ILE A 549 -21.81 -3.73 -21.19
CA ILE A 549 -22.65 -4.89 -21.47
C ILE A 549 -22.74 -5.73 -20.19
N MET A 550 -23.96 -5.96 -19.70
CA MET A 550 -24.25 -6.87 -18.60
C MET A 550 -24.87 -8.14 -19.19
N TYR A 551 -24.16 -9.25 -19.13
CA TYR A 551 -24.69 -10.53 -19.54
C TYR A 551 -25.52 -11.13 -18.40
N ALA A 552 -26.82 -11.24 -18.60
CA ALA A 552 -27.78 -11.68 -17.60
C ALA A 552 -29.04 -12.23 -18.24
N ASP A 553 -29.63 -13.27 -17.66
CA ASP A 553 -30.91 -13.81 -18.10
C ASP A 553 -32.08 -13.12 -17.38
N THR A 554 -31.80 -12.55 -16.20
CA THR A 554 -32.79 -11.77 -15.41
C THR A 554 -32.16 -10.48 -14.92
N VAL A 555 -32.94 -9.38 -14.92
CA VAL A 555 -32.48 -8.13 -14.33
C VAL A 555 -32.73 -8.17 -12.83
N THR A 556 -31.64 -8.15 -12.05
CA THR A 556 -31.71 -8.13 -10.59
C THR A 556 -31.95 -6.72 -10.05
N GLU A 557 -32.29 -6.60 -8.76
CA GLU A 557 -32.48 -5.28 -8.11
C GLU A 557 -31.19 -4.43 -8.17
N SER A 558 -30.04 -5.05 -7.96
CA SER A 558 -28.71 -4.40 -8.06
C SER A 558 -28.43 -3.88 -9.47
N MET A 559 -28.80 -4.63 -10.51
CA MET A 559 -28.68 -4.19 -11.91
C MET A 559 -29.64 -3.04 -12.21
N ASP A 560 -30.90 -3.16 -11.81
CA ASP A 560 -31.92 -2.13 -12.04
C ASP A 560 -31.55 -0.81 -11.39
N GLN A 561 -31.08 -0.84 -10.14
CA GLN A 561 -30.55 0.33 -9.43
C GLN A 561 -29.41 0.99 -10.22
N THR A 562 -28.44 0.19 -10.69
CA THR A 562 -27.29 0.68 -11.46
C THR A 562 -27.74 1.31 -12.78
N ILE A 563 -28.65 0.66 -13.50
CA ILE A 563 -29.18 1.17 -14.79
C ILE A 563 -29.93 2.48 -14.59
N ARG A 564 -30.81 2.55 -13.60
CA ARG A 564 -31.58 3.77 -13.28
C ARG A 564 -30.66 4.94 -12.92
N GLU A 565 -29.70 4.70 -12.04
CA GLU A 565 -28.77 5.75 -11.61
C GLU A 565 -27.87 6.22 -12.77
N THR A 566 -27.36 5.31 -13.58
CA THR A 566 -26.57 5.67 -14.78
C THR A 566 -27.40 6.49 -15.76
N ASN A 567 -28.66 6.14 -15.99
CA ASN A 567 -29.56 6.89 -16.87
C ASN A 567 -29.89 8.27 -16.30
N ARG A 568 -30.13 8.40 -14.98
CA ARG A 568 -30.33 9.69 -14.30
C ARG A 568 -29.12 10.62 -14.53
N ARG A 569 -27.92 10.11 -14.30
CA ARG A 569 -26.67 10.87 -14.50
C ARG A 569 -26.48 11.26 -15.96
N ARG A 570 -26.74 10.36 -16.90
CA ARG A 570 -26.70 10.65 -18.34
C ARG A 570 -27.63 11.76 -18.71
N THR A 571 -28.87 11.72 -18.27
CA THR A 571 -29.87 12.75 -18.56
C THR A 571 -29.43 14.12 -18.06
N LYS A 572 -28.99 14.20 -16.79
CA LYS A 572 -28.48 15.45 -16.20
C LYS A 572 -27.28 16.00 -17.00
N GLN A 573 -26.34 15.14 -17.40
CA GLN A 573 -25.20 15.55 -18.21
C GLN A 573 -25.60 16.04 -19.62
N ILE A 574 -26.53 15.35 -20.28
CA ILE A 574 -27.02 15.75 -21.61
C ILE A 574 -27.70 17.13 -21.55
N GLU A 575 -28.55 17.38 -20.55
CA GLU A 575 -29.20 18.67 -20.34
C GLU A 575 -28.17 19.77 -20.10
N TYR A 576 -27.18 19.51 -19.25
CA TYR A 576 -26.09 20.45 -19.00
C TYR A 576 -25.28 20.74 -20.27
N ASN A 577 -24.92 19.73 -21.05
CA ASN A 577 -24.19 19.88 -22.30
C ASN A 577 -24.97 20.73 -23.32
N LYS A 578 -26.28 20.50 -23.43
CA LYS A 578 -27.15 21.28 -24.33
C LYS A 578 -27.24 22.75 -23.89
N LEU A 579 -27.40 22.99 -22.58
CA LEU A 579 -27.52 24.33 -22.04
C LEU A 579 -26.25 25.17 -22.24
N HIS A 580 -25.10 24.53 -22.09
CA HIS A 580 -23.79 25.18 -22.15
C HIS A 580 -23.04 24.98 -23.49
N HIS A 581 -23.71 24.40 -24.49
CA HIS A 581 -23.13 24.09 -25.80
C HIS A 581 -21.80 23.32 -25.77
N ILE A 582 -21.71 22.34 -24.85
CA ILE A 582 -20.51 21.54 -24.65
C ILE A 582 -20.56 20.28 -25.54
N THR A 583 -19.53 20.09 -26.34
CA THR A 583 -19.30 18.82 -27.06
C THR A 583 -18.41 17.93 -26.22
N PRO A 584 -18.81 16.67 -25.93
CA PRO A 584 -18.00 15.75 -25.17
C PRO A 584 -16.59 15.56 -25.79
N LYS A 585 -15.56 15.67 -24.97
CA LYS A 585 -14.16 15.49 -25.39
C LYS A 585 -13.49 14.45 -24.52
N GLN A 586 -12.72 13.58 -25.16
CA GLN A 586 -11.90 12.59 -24.48
C GLN A 586 -10.81 13.28 -23.65
N VAL A 587 -10.54 12.75 -22.46
CA VAL A 587 -9.49 13.26 -21.59
C VAL A 587 -8.16 12.67 -22.01
N GLU A 588 -7.17 13.51 -22.29
CA GLU A 588 -5.78 13.09 -22.46
C GLU A 588 -5.13 13.00 -21.08
N VAL A 589 -4.60 11.82 -20.74
CA VAL A 589 -3.88 11.63 -19.47
C VAL A 589 -2.45 12.14 -19.61
N LYS A 590 -2.12 13.18 -18.86
CA LYS A 590 -0.72 13.57 -18.67
C LYS A 590 -0.05 12.54 -17.76
N ARG A 591 1.10 11.99 -18.17
CA ARG A 591 1.91 11.10 -17.30
C ARG A 591 2.22 11.82 -16.00
N ASN A 592 1.90 11.19 -14.90
CA ASN A 592 2.26 11.71 -13.56
C ASN A 592 3.68 11.23 -13.24
N ILE A 593 4.66 12.07 -13.60
CA ILE A 593 6.10 11.79 -13.44
C ILE A 593 6.46 11.52 -11.97
N LEU A 594 5.77 12.18 -11.03
CA LEU A 594 5.99 12.02 -9.60
C LEU A 594 5.74 10.59 -9.07
N VAL A 595 4.81 9.84 -9.66
CA VAL A 595 4.53 8.46 -9.23
C VAL A 595 5.68 7.54 -9.65
N SER A 596 6.25 7.72 -10.85
CA SER A 596 7.41 6.96 -11.30
C SER A 596 8.69 7.30 -10.50
N GLU A 597 8.86 8.55 -10.07
CA GLU A 597 9.97 8.96 -9.21
C GLU A 597 9.88 8.38 -7.79
N LEU A 598 8.68 8.27 -7.21
CA LEU A 598 8.47 7.75 -5.86
C LEU A 598 8.64 6.22 -5.73
N TYR A 599 8.35 5.49 -6.79
CA TYR A 599 8.39 4.02 -6.78
C TYR A 599 9.48 3.42 -7.65
N GLY A 600 10.36 4.27 -8.24
CA GLY A 600 11.42 3.88 -9.15
C GLY A 600 10.88 3.45 -10.52
N GLU A 601 11.33 4.05 -11.59
CA GLU A 601 11.42 3.29 -12.84
C GLU A 601 12.45 2.20 -12.55
N SER A 602 12.04 0.93 -12.52
CA SER A 602 13.01 -0.14 -12.69
C SER A 602 13.74 0.21 -13.99
N ASP A 603 15.02 0.56 -13.88
CA ASP A 603 15.94 0.80 -15.02
C ASP A 603 16.04 -0.49 -15.85
N LYS A 604 14.97 -0.84 -16.52
CA LYS A 604 14.98 -1.72 -17.68
C LYS A 604 14.94 -0.80 -18.88
N ALA A 605 16.16 -0.46 -19.34
CA ALA A 605 16.37 0.03 -20.69
C ALA A 605 15.41 -0.72 -21.62
N VAL A 606 14.52 0.03 -22.26
CA VAL A 606 13.64 -0.46 -23.31
C VAL A 606 14.51 -1.22 -24.32
N ASN A 607 14.50 -2.53 -24.22
CA ASN A 607 15.15 -3.37 -25.20
C ASN A 607 14.13 -3.56 -26.35
N PRO A 608 14.31 -2.90 -27.52
CA PRO A 608 13.31 -2.89 -28.59
C PRO A 608 13.24 -4.19 -29.37
N ARG A 609 13.61 -5.32 -28.78
CA ARG A 609 13.61 -6.64 -29.41
C ARG A 609 12.92 -7.71 -28.55
N VAL A 610 11.66 -7.50 -28.25
CA VAL A 610 10.78 -8.66 -28.00
C VAL A 610 10.06 -8.92 -29.33
N LYS A 611 10.62 -9.81 -30.11
CA LYS A 611 9.95 -10.41 -31.26
C LYS A 611 8.72 -11.15 -30.77
N ASN A 612 7.61 -10.93 -31.47
CA ASN A 612 6.38 -11.68 -31.39
C ASN A 612 6.63 -13.19 -31.19
N GLY A 613 6.49 -13.65 -29.95
CA GLY A 613 6.31 -15.04 -29.60
C GLY A 613 4.89 -15.19 -29.08
N PRO A 614 4.23 -16.33 -29.21
CA PRO A 614 2.84 -16.50 -28.81
C PRO A 614 2.73 -16.27 -27.31
N SER A 615 1.80 -15.40 -27.02
CA SER A 615 1.18 -15.03 -25.76
C SER A 615 1.53 -15.80 -24.49
N GLY A 616 1.96 -15.07 -23.50
CA GLY A 616 1.35 -15.07 -22.20
C GLY A 616 1.67 -16.17 -21.22
N ARG A 617 2.70 -16.97 -21.37
CA ARG A 617 3.39 -17.56 -20.23
C ARG A 617 4.68 -16.79 -20.00
N VAL A 618 4.63 -15.78 -19.14
CA VAL A 618 5.84 -15.38 -18.44
C VAL A 618 6.23 -16.62 -17.65
N SER A 619 7.24 -17.34 -18.12
CA SER A 619 7.79 -18.43 -17.30
C SER A 619 8.33 -17.77 -16.03
N ALA A 620 8.08 -18.37 -14.89
CA ALA A 620 8.62 -17.95 -13.59
C ALA A 620 10.15 -17.74 -13.58
N ALA A 621 10.83 -18.13 -14.65
CA ALA A 621 12.27 -17.94 -14.86
C ALA A 621 12.68 -16.49 -15.18
N ASP A 622 11.78 -15.64 -15.70
CA ASP A 622 12.09 -14.26 -16.08
C ASP A 622 11.81 -13.24 -14.94
N SER A 623 11.11 -13.68 -13.88
CA SER A 623 10.75 -12.83 -12.74
C SER A 623 11.72 -12.89 -11.55
N VAL A 624 12.76 -13.73 -11.61
CA VAL A 624 13.69 -13.94 -10.49
C VAL A 624 14.96 -13.11 -10.68
N SER A 625 14.84 -11.80 -10.52
CA SER A 625 15.96 -10.92 -10.14
C SER A 625 15.83 -10.38 -8.70
N ASP A 626 14.77 -10.75 -7.98
CA ASP A 626 14.55 -10.34 -6.59
C ASP A 626 14.80 -11.52 -5.64
N PRO A 627 15.86 -11.48 -4.82
CA PRO A 627 16.17 -12.55 -3.88
C PRO A 627 15.18 -12.67 -2.70
N THR A 628 14.11 -11.83 -2.67
CA THR A 628 13.13 -11.80 -1.58
C THR A 628 11.75 -12.37 -2.00
N TYR A 629 11.60 -12.85 -3.23
CA TYR A 629 10.34 -13.43 -3.68
C TYR A 629 10.09 -14.79 -3.05
N ILE A 630 9.02 -14.91 -2.28
CA ILE A 630 8.48 -16.18 -1.76
C ILE A 630 7.16 -16.45 -2.49
N PRO A 631 7.10 -17.47 -3.37
CA PRO A 631 5.86 -17.80 -4.06
C PRO A 631 4.79 -18.31 -3.11
N ASN A 632 3.54 -18.00 -3.43
CA ASN A 632 2.38 -18.48 -2.69
C ASN A 632 2.27 -20.02 -2.82
N PRO A 633 1.90 -20.75 -1.77
CA PRO A 633 1.73 -22.21 -1.81
C PRO A 633 0.82 -22.75 -2.91
N SER A 634 -0.08 -21.91 -3.45
CA SER A 634 -0.94 -22.26 -4.58
C SER A 634 -0.22 -22.29 -5.95
N GLU A 635 1.00 -21.75 -6.04
CA GLU A 635 1.81 -21.69 -7.27
C GLU A 635 2.77 -22.86 -7.40
N LEU A 636 2.97 -23.65 -6.35
CA LEU A 636 3.90 -24.77 -6.24
C LEU A 636 3.61 -25.97 -7.20
N GLY A 637 2.62 -25.84 -8.07
CA GLY A 637 2.24 -26.89 -9.03
C GLY A 637 2.65 -26.65 -10.48
N ARG A 638 3.24 -25.49 -10.85
CA ARG A 638 3.30 -25.08 -12.26
C ARG A 638 4.65 -24.51 -12.74
N GLY A 639 5.74 -25.10 -12.41
CA GLY A 639 7.01 -24.73 -13.06
C GLY A 639 8.25 -24.84 -12.17
N THR A 640 9.36 -25.17 -12.78
CA THR A 640 10.68 -25.27 -12.12
C THR A 640 11.33 -23.89 -12.04
N VAL A 641 11.44 -23.33 -10.85
CA VAL A 641 12.28 -22.14 -10.60
C VAL A 641 13.60 -22.60 -10.01
N SER A 642 14.71 -22.36 -10.68
CA SER A 642 16.06 -22.58 -10.11
C SER A 642 16.58 -21.27 -9.54
N VAL A 643 16.73 -21.20 -8.22
CA VAL A 643 17.39 -20.07 -7.56
C VAL A 643 18.88 -20.38 -7.46
N GLY A 644 19.70 -19.64 -8.20
CA GLY A 644 21.15 -19.72 -8.07
C GLY A 644 21.61 -18.93 -6.83
N LEU A 645 21.92 -19.61 -5.73
CA LEU A 645 22.69 -19.04 -4.65
C LEU A 645 24.18 -19.11 -5.02
N GLY A 646 24.76 -17.96 -5.35
CA GLY A 646 26.19 -17.82 -5.50
C GLY A 646 26.90 -17.94 -4.14
N HIS A 647 27.40 -19.12 -3.84
CA HIS A 647 28.57 -19.30 -3.00
C HIS A 647 29.31 -20.57 -3.44
N ASP A 648 30.56 -20.36 -3.86
CA ASP A 648 31.53 -21.43 -4.12
C ASP A 648 31.67 -22.36 -2.92
N SER A 649 31.15 -23.55 -3.02
CA SER A 649 31.72 -24.72 -2.37
C SER A 649 31.31 -25.94 -3.18
N LYS A 650 32.31 -26.55 -3.83
CA LYS A 650 32.23 -27.88 -4.44
C LYS A 650 31.67 -28.87 -3.44
N ARG A 651 30.42 -29.28 -3.61
CA ARG A 651 29.89 -30.56 -3.17
C ARG A 651 29.16 -31.18 -4.35
N GLU A 652 29.74 -32.28 -4.82
CA GLU A 652 29.10 -33.17 -5.75
C GLU A 652 27.89 -33.82 -5.07
N GLY A 653 26.71 -33.52 -5.60
CA GLY A 653 25.43 -34.10 -5.18
C GLY A 653 24.29 -33.21 -5.72
N ASN A 654 23.64 -33.67 -6.77
CA ASN A 654 22.60 -32.94 -7.50
C ASN A 654 21.28 -32.88 -6.69
N THR A 655 21.19 -32.00 -5.70
CA THR A 655 19.90 -31.62 -5.08
C THR A 655 19.59 -30.18 -5.41
N ALA A 656 18.51 -29.95 -6.15
CA ALA A 656 17.99 -28.61 -6.40
C ALA A 656 16.93 -28.28 -5.31
N TYR A 657 17.01 -27.11 -4.72
CA TYR A 657 15.99 -26.58 -3.81
C TYR A 657 15.04 -25.70 -4.60
N VAL A 658 13.75 -25.87 -4.37
CA VAL A 658 12.69 -24.97 -4.87
C VAL A 658 11.84 -24.65 -3.64
N ASP A 659 11.77 -23.38 -3.26
CA ASP A 659 10.92 -22.87 -2.18
C ASP A 659 11.08 -23.58 -0.81
N GLY A 660 12.32 -23.86 -0.43
CA GLY A 660 12.62 -24.56 0.82
C GLY A 660 12.39 -26.07 0.81
N PHE A 661 11.94 -26.64 -0.32
CA PHE A 661 11.75 -28.09 -0.47
C PHE A 661 12.89 -28.72 -1.27
N VAL A 662 13.36 -29.89 -0.79
CA VAL A 662 14.37 -30.67 -1.49
C VAL A 662 13.67 -31.42 -2.65
N LYS A 663 14.05 -31.14 -3.89
CA LYS A 663 13.63 -31.94 -5.03
C LYS A 663 14.44 -33.23 -5.06
N ALA A 664 13.77 -34.38 -5.02
CA ALA A 664 14.45 -35.66 -5.23
C ALA A 664 15.12 -35.65 -6.62
N ASP A 665 16.43 -35.90 -6.64
CA ASP A 665 17.19 -35.96 -7.88
C ASP A 665 16.76 -37.20 -8.67
N LEU A 666 16.23 -37.00 -9.86
CA LEU A 666 15.86 -38.08 -10.76
C LEU A 666 17.05 -39.04 -10.98
N ALA A 667 18.28 -38.52 -11.02
CA ALA A 667 19.47 -39.31 -11.15
C ALA A 667 19.75 -40.20 -9.89
N ALA A 668 19.42 -39.71 -8.70
CA ALA A 668 19.55 -40.50 -7.47
C ALA A 668 18.51 -41.63 -7.42
N VAL A 669 17.27 -41.38 -7.80
CA VAL A 669 16.19 -42.36 -7.93
C VAL A 669 16.54 -43.42 -8.98
N LEU A 670 17.07 -42.97 -10.12
CA LEU A 670 17.52 -43.88 -11.20
C LEU A 670 18.73 -44.75 -10.81
N GLN A 671 19.51 -44.35 -9.82
CA GLN A 671 20.66 -45.10 -9.33
C GLN A 671 20.33 -46.02 -8.15
N ASP A 672 19.14 -45.92 -7.56
CA ASP A 672 18.73 -46.73 -6.42
C ASP A 672 18.60 -48.20 -6.83
N PRO A 673 19.38 -49.11 -6.20
CA PRO A 673 19.36 -50.51 -6.53
C PRO A 673 17.99 -51.18 -6.29
N VAL A 674 17.20 -50.67 -5.32
CA VAL A 674 15.90 -51.21 -5.00
C VAL A 674 14.91 -50.88 -6.13
N ILE A 675 14.88 -49.65 -6.61
CA ILE A 675 14.02 -49.23 -7.70
C ILE A 675 14.35 -49.94 -9.01
N ARG A 676 15.64 -50.15 -9.27
CA ARG A 676 16.10 -50.91 -10.45
C ARG A 676 15.71 -52.39 -10.44
N SER A 677 15.49 -52.98 -9.26
CA SER A 677 15.06 -54.37 -9.12
C SER A 677 13.54 -54.56 -9.14
N MET A 678 12.76 -53.46 -9.10
CA MET A 678 11.32 -53.52 -9.09
C MET A 678 10.76 -53.81 -10.49
N SER A 679 9.69 -54.59 -10.54
CA SER A 679 8.90 -54.76 -11.76
C SER A 679 8.03 -53.53 -12.03
N ARG A 680 7.61 -53.34 -13.28
CA ARG A 680 6.70 -52.26 -13.68
C ARG A 680 5.45 -52.15 -12.82
N GLU A 681 4.87 -53.32 -12.47
CA GLU A 681 3.68 -53.40 -11.60
C GLU A 681 4.00 -52.94 -10.17
N GLN A 682 5.19 -53.28 -9.66
CA GLN A 682 5.65 -52.85 -8.33
C GLN A 682 5.85 -51.33 -8.29
N ILE A 683 6.47 -50.73 -9.31
CA ILE A 683 6.65 -49.28 -9.41
C ILE A 683 5.32 -48.54 -9.48
N GLN A 684 4.36 -49.07 -10.27
CA GLN A 684 3.01 -48.48 -10.33
C GLN A 684 2.29 -48.56 -8.96
N LYS A 685 2.50 -49.61 -8.21
CA LYS A 685 1.96 -49.77 -6.86
C LYS A 685 2.59 -48.79 -5.87
N THR A 686 3.90 -48.59 -5.95
CA THR A 686 4.62 -47.60 -5.15
C THR A 686 4.13 -46.17 -5.47
N ILE A 687 3.98 -45.80 -6.73
CA ILE A 687 3.39 -44.52 -7.14
C ILE A 687 1.99 -44.30 -6.52
N ALA A 688 1.15 -45.34 -6.54
CA ALA A 688 -0.19 -45.25 -5.94
C ALA A 688 -0.15 -45.12 -4.42
N GLU A 689 0.84 -45.74 -3.75
CA GLU A 689 1.07 -45.64 -2.32
C GLU A 689 1.60 -44.28 -1.92
N ASP A 690 2.58 -43.73 -2.64
CA ASP A 690 3.16 -42.42 -2.42
C ASP A 690 2.11 -41.31 -2.65
N LYS A 691 1.22 -41.48 -3.63
CA LYS A 691 0.08 -40.60 -3.83
C LYS A 691 -0.84 -40.55 -2.62
N ARG A 692 -1.15 -41.72 -2.03
CA ARG A 692 -1.99 -41.79 -0.80
C ARG A 692 -1.31 -41.15 0.40
N ARG A 693 0.02 -41.38 0.55
CA ARG A 693 0.80 -40.78 1.63
C ARG A 693 0.87 -39.27 1.47
N MET A 694 1.10 -38.79 0.25
CA MET A 694 1.08 -37.36 -0.08
C MET A 694 -0.26 -36.71 0.28
N GLU A 695 -1.38 -37.33 -0.15
CA GLU A 695 -2.74 -36.83 0.14
C GLU A 695 -3.02 -36.83 1.66
N LYS A 696 -2.53 -37.85 2.39
CA LYS A 696 -2.68 -37.94 3.84
C LYS A 696 -1.83 -36.87 4.55
N SER A 697 -0.55 -36.74 4.21
CA SER A 697 0.32 -35.72 4.81
C SER A 697 -0.19 -34.31 4.50
N ALA A 698 -0.74 -34.07 3.31
CA ALA A 698 -1.37 -32.79 2.98
C ALA A 698 -2.65 -32.53 3.82
N ALA A 699 -3.45 -33.56 4.09
CA ALA A 699 -4.62 -33.47 4.96
C ALA A 699 -4.24 -33.21 6.43
N ASP A 700 -3.10 -33.80 6.87
CA ASP A 700 -2.53 -33.61 8.19
C ASP A 700 -1.71 -32.30 8.29
N LEU A 701 -1.70 -31.46 7.24
CA LEU A 701 -0.96 -30.18 7.10
C LEU A 701 0.56 -30.32 7.19
N ASP A 702 1.11 -31.51 7.01
CA ASP A 702 2.55 -31.74 6.88
C ASP A 702 2.98 -31.59 5.41
N PHE A 703 3.13 -30.32 5.00
CA PHE A 703 3.46 -29.99 3.61
C PHE A 703 4.88 -30.42 3.21
N SER A 704 5.80 -30.56 4.16
CA SER A 704 7.17 -31.02 3.86
C SER A 704 7.20 -32.50 3.52
N GLU A 705 6.49 -33.35 4.28
CA GLU A 705 6.34 -34.77 3.95
C GLU A 705 5.50 -34.98 2.68
N ALA A 706 4.41 -34.21 2.51
CA ALA A 706 3.61 -34.24 1.29
C ALA A 706 4.45 -33.90 0.03
N ALA A 707 5.32 -32.89 0.11
CA ALA A 707 6.23 -32.54 -0.98
C ALA A 707 7.23 -33.66 -1.28
N ARG A 708 7.79 -34.31 -0.27
CA ARG A 708 8.70 -35.45 -0.45
C ARG A 708 8.03 -36.59 -1.21
N TYR A 709 6.85 -37.05 -0.78
CA TYR A 709 6.12 -38.11 -1.49
C TYR A 709 5.69 -37.72 -2.90
N ARG A 710 5.37 -36.45 -3.12
CA ARG A 710 5.11 -35.94 -4.47
C ARG A 710 6.32 -36.06 -5.38
N ASP A 711 7.48 -35.68 -4.88
CA ASP A 711 8.73 -35.68 -5.65
C ASP A 711 9.21 -37.11 -5.94
N GLU A 712 9.07 -38.03 -4.97
CA GLU A 712 9.29 -39.46 -5.16
C GLU A 712 8.35 -40.05 -6.22
N MET A 713 7.05 -39.75 -6.14
CA MET A 713 6.06 -40.17 -7.11
C MET A 713 6.37 -39.68 -8.53
N TRP A 714 6.76 -38.41 -8.68
CA TRP A 714 7.11 -37.85 -9.99
C TRP A 714 8.37 -38.48 -10.57
N ALA A 715 9.38 -38.71 -9.76
CA ALA A 715 10.61 -39.37 -10.19
C ALA A 715 10.33 -40.80 -10.69
N LEU A 716 9.47 -41.55 -10.00
CA LEU A 716 9.04 -42.87 -10.43
C LEU A 716 8.16 -42.85 -11.70
N GLN A 717 7.31 -41.82 -11.87
CA GLN A 717 6.55 -41.64 -13.11
C GLN A 717 7.44 -41.33 -14.32
N GLU A 718 8.47 -40.48 -14.14
CA GLU A 718 9.45 -40.20 -15.20
C GLU A 718 10.29 -41.45 -15.51
N TYR A 719 10.66 -42.24 -14.48
CA TYR A 719 11.34 -43.52 -14.68
C TYR A 719 10.53 -44.50 -15.54
N LEU A 720 9.20 -44.60 -15.28
CA LEU A 720 8.30 -45.43 -16.08
C LEU A 720 8.21 -45.01 -17.54
N LYS A 721 8.39 -43.70 -17.86
CA LYS A 721 8.39 -43.24 -19.28
C LYS A 721 9.63 -43.65 -20.04
N VAL A 722 10.74 -43.84 -19.34
CA VAL A 722 12.06 -44.21 -19.91
C VAL A 722 12.29 -45.72 -19.77
N TRP A 723 11.40 -46.43 -19.08
CA TRP A 723 11.47 -47.91 -18.91
C TRP A 723 11.40 -48.61 -20.23
N LYS A 724 12.48 -49.34 -20.58
CA LYS A 724 12.50 -50.30 -21.71
C LYS A 724 12.39 -51.69 -21.11
N ASP A 725 11.41 -52.47 -21.57
CA ASP A 725 11.24 -53.90 -21.23
C ASP A 725 12.50 -54.71 -21.54
#